data_d47f54a4e4b671421bec5c77ff19aaf0
#
_entry.id   d47f54a4e4b671421bec5c77ff19aaf0
#
_cell.length_a   1.000
_cell.length_b   1.000
_cell.length_c   1.000
_cell.angle_alpha   90.00
_cell.angle_beta   90.00
_cell.angle_gamma   90.00
#
_symmetry.space_group_name_H-M   'P 1'
#
loop_
_entity.id
_entity.type
_entity.pdbx_description
1 polymer ?
#
loop_
_entity_poly.entity_id
_entity_poly.type
_entity_poly.pdbx_seq_one_letter_code
_entity_poly.pdbx_strand_id
1 'polypeptide(L)'
;TLSSSSAASDVYKRQYLALMAHYDSVPVAPGAGDDGAGVVAVLETAKRLLKEPALKWPVLLVLTDAEELGLLGAEAFFANHPKRDQIGLLINIEGSGSSGVSQIIRTHGPNQHLIDLYADAERPSGMSLINEIFKRMPNDTDFSVSKRAGVPGADFAFAAERSRYHTRLDNLALLDLSTLQHHGDNLWPLVRDLALADQLTAPRAVSYQGFYGWWLHSPYWVNTACFLIVSILLLVTTFRQKRPLRLIAAAAALTGVMMLALVVTGLTFSALWWTKGATVHWPAYDAPLRYLLFCMPLIVLLQCATIKLAQDVQFSQRVLAALWIWWIAGLTFLIWLPDALNLVLPVLSFGALLVFFAPILRPGTVLIAALTLLWLAVPGSLGLVLPLEQSQGYHLIITTLPFLGLFLVLLAPFAAEQRTRLVQLVLVYGALVSIALVLVLPLHSAMRPQHVNFRLVVDPDGAATIATTSSDRLGPDWSWAGPAGIKTQLPFEQGFAQRQVSAPPIPLYAQPAVTATKTTLAGQAIYALSVILPTNPDWFSLVVTEARDDLQFELGGVRRPVMTNRWGSLKGQKVLQINGIKGQPAIALKLLQSGNQPIAGYVVAGHYGLPETLSGWSQGRGETAVPNRTGDHTLTYAPFTLE
;
A
#
# COMPACT_ATOMS: atom_id res chain seq x y z
N THR A 1 -43.86 28.59 -3.60
CA THR A 1 -43.52 27.30 -2.95
C THR A 1 -43.55 26.09 -3.89
N LEU A 2 -43.18 26.24 -5.16
CA LEU A 2 -43.11 25.14 -6.14
C LEU A 2 -41.82 25.08 -6.92
N SER A 3 -40.70 25.62 -6.38
CA SER A 3 -39.41 25.68 -7.09
C SER A 3 -38.31 24.79 -6.54
N SER A 4 -38.51 24.08 -5.40
CA SER A 4 -37.45 23.29 -4.79
C SER A 4 -37.32 21.85 -5.33
N SER A 5 -38.38 21.27 -5.89
CA SER A 5 -38.34 19.89 -6.41
C SER A 5 -37.75 19.81 -7.83
N SER A 6 -37.96 20.82 -8.67
CA SER A 6 -37.43 20.85 -10.05
C SER A 6 -35.92 21.14 -10.06
N ALA A 7 -35.44 22.04 -9.20
CA ALA A 7 -34.02 22.34 -9.09
C ALA A 7 -33.20 21.15 -8.54
N ALA A 8 -33.73 20.42 -7.57
CA ALA A 8 -33.10 19.19 -7.07
C ALA A 8 -33.08 18.10 -8.15
N SER A 9 -34.16 17.94 -8.94
CA SER A 9 -34.18 16.96 -10.03
C SER A 9 -33.22 17.33 -11.19
N ASP A 10 -32.99 18.61 -11.46
CA ASP A 10 -32.09 19.07 -12.50
C ASP A 10 -30.60 19.00 -12.07
N VAL A 11 -30.30 19.15 -10.78
CA VAL A 11 -28.96 18.91 -10.24
C VAL A 11 -28.62 17.41 -10.32
N TYR A 12 -29.57 16.51 -10.03
CA TYR A 12 -29.38 15.06 -10.18
C TYR A 12 -29.22 14.63 -11.66
N LYS A 13 -29.85 15.34 -12.62
CA LYS A 13 -29.77 15.01 -14.06
C LYS A 13 -28.44 15.36 -14.73
N ARG A 14 -27.46 15.96 -14.03
CA ARG A 14 -26.17 16.39 -14.57
C ARG A 14 -24.96 15.76 -13.89
N GLN A 15 -25.12 14.66 -13.17
CA GLN A 15 -24.00 13.99 -12.52
C GLN A 15 -23.27 13.06 -13.51
N TYR A 16 -21.94 13.08 -13.49
CA TYR A 16 -21.09 12.20 -14.27
C TYR A 16 -20.68 11.00 -13.44
N LEU A 17 -20.64 9.82 -14.09
CA LEU A 17 -19.81 8.71 -13.65
C LEU A 17 -18.39 8.95 -14.18
N ALA A 18 -17.43 9.21 -13.31
CA ALA A 18 -16.05 9.46 -13.71
C ALA A 18 -15.20 8.19 -13.63
N LEU A 19 -14.38 7.95 -14.66
CA LEU A 19 -13.33 6.92 -14.67
C LEU A 19 -12.00 7.63 -14.71
N MET A 20 -11.10 7.33 -13.76
CA MET A 20 -9.82 8.00 -13.62
C MET A 20 -8.67 7.00 -13.64
N ALA A 21 -7.59 7.37 -14.31
CA ALA A 21 -6.31 6.67 -14.36
C ALA A 21 -5.21 7.69 -14.71
N HIS A 22 -3.96 7.44 -14.33
CA HIS A 22 -2.87 8.34 -14.73
C HIS A 22 -2.05 7.75 -15.89
N TYR A 23 -1.50 8.62 -16.74
CA TYR A 23 -0.73 8.17 -17.92
C TYR A 23 0.77 8.48 -17.82
N ASP A 24 1.19 9.22 -16.79
CA ASP A 24 2.61 9.43 -16.50
C ASP A 24 3.20 8.24 -15.75
N SER A 25 4.51 8.16 -15.72
CA SER A 25 5.26 7.20 -14.93
C SER A 25 6.57 7.81 -14.43
N VAL A 26 7.23 7.15 -13.50
CA VAL A 26 8.53 7.58 -12.98
C VAL A 26 9.62 7.53 -14.07
N PRO A 27 10.69 8.37 -14.00
CA PRO A 27 11.69 8.49 -15.06
C PRO A 27 12.37 7.21 -15.53
N VAL A 28 12.46 6.19 -14.68
CA VAL A 28 13.16 4.93 -15.04
C VAL A 28 12.22 3.81 -15.48
N ALA A 29 10.89 3.99 -15.36
CA ALA A 29 9.92 2.95 -15.67
C ALA A 29 9.14 3.26 -16.97
N PRO A 30 8.91 2.26 -17.82
CA PRO A 30 7.98 2.38 -18.93
C PRO A 30 6.52 2.56 -18.52
N GLY A 31 6.12 2.20 -17.29
CA GLY A 31 4.78 2.41 -16.76
C GLY A 31 3.71 1.50 -17.36
N ALA A 32 4.04 0.25 -17.68
CA ALA A 32 3.06 -0.66 -18.28
C ALA A 32 2.01 -1.13 -17.26
N GLY A 33 2.43 -1.39 -16.01
CA GLY A 33 1.54 -1.70 -14.91
C GLY A 33 1.05 -0.44 -14.20
N ASP A 34 1.93 0.53 -14.02
CA ASP A 34 1.74 1.77 -13.28
C ASP A 34 1.86 3.01 -14.20
N ASP A 35 0.78 3.54 -14.79
CA ASP A 35 -0.59 3.01 -14.76
C ASP A 35 -1.15 2.82 -16.20
N GLY A 36 -0.28 2.36 -17.11
CA GLY A 36 -0.70 2.02 -18.48
C GLY A 36 -1.84 1.00 -18.50
N ALA A 37 -1.85 0.07 -17.53
CA ALA A 37 -2.91 -0.93 -17.39
C ALA A 37 -4.26 -0.31 -17.06
N GLY A 38 -4.30 0.66 -16.15
CA GLY A 38 -5.51 1.42 -15.81
C GLY A 38 -6.01 2.25 -16.98
N VAL A 39 -5.11 2.97 -17.67
CA VAL A 39 -5.47 3.75 -18.87
C VAL A 39 -6.12 2.86 -19.93
N VAL A 40 -5.53 1.68 -20.22
CA VAL A 40 -6.09 0.74 -21.21
C VAL A 40 -7.45 0.21 -20.76
N ALA A 41 -7.62 -0.16 -19.48
CA ALA A 41 -8.88 -0.63 -18.94
C ALA A 41 -9.99 0.43 -19.06
N VAL A 42 -9.68 1.69 -18.74
CA VAL A 42 -10.59 2.84 -18.89
C VAL A 42 -10.98 3.06 -20.34
N LEU A 43 -10.02 3.08 -21.27
CA LEU A 43 -10.27 3.31 -22.70
C LEU A 43 -11.07 2.18 -23.35
N GLU A 44 -10.77 0.91 -23.05
CA GLU A 44 -11.53 -0.23 -23.58
C GLU A 44 -12.96 -0.26 -23.02
N THR A 45 -13.14 0.08 -21.75
CA THR A 45 -14.46 0.24 -21.13
C THR A 45 -15.26 1.33 -21.83
N ALA A 46 -14.67 2.49 -22.07
CA ALA A 46 -15.31 3.58 -22.80
C ALA A 46 -15.71 3.19 -24.23
N LYS A 47 -14.82 2.48 -24.94
CA LYS A 47 -15.09 1.96 -26.29
C LYS A 47 -16.26 0.97 -26.31
N ARG A 48 -16.40 0.13 -25.29
CA ARG A 48 -17.54 -0.77 -25.16
C ARG A 48 -18.84 -0.02 -24.87
N LEU A 49 -18.79 1.00 -24.00
CA LEU A 49 -19.96 1.85 -23.69
C LEU A 49 -20.55 2.55 -24.90
N LEU A 50 -19.74 2.89 -25.93
CA LEU A 50 -20.23 3.47 -27.18
C LEU A 50 -21.16 2.54 -27.96
N LYS A 51 -21.21 1.24 -27.65
CA LYS A 51 -22.08 0.25 -28.28
C LYS A 51 -23.35 -0.02 -27.46
N GLU A 52 -23.43 0.49 -26.24
CA GLU A 52 -24.58 0.33 -25.36
C GLU A 52 -25.73 1.28 -25.79
N PRO A 53 -26.97 0.96 -25.42
CA PRO A 53 -28.09 1.90 -25.56
C PRO A 53 -27.82 3.18 -24.78
N ALA A 54 -28.68 4.18 -24.94
CA ALA A 54 -28.52 5.48 -24.29
C ALA A 54 -28.31 5.33 -22.78
N LEU A 55 -27.15 5.77 -22.32
CA LEU A 55 -26.78 5.77 -20.90
C LEU A 55 -27.63 6.77 -20.12
N LYS A 56 -28.02 6.42 -18.92
CA LYS A 56 -28.70 7.35 -18.00
C LYS A 56 -27.74 8.38 -17.42
N TRP A 57 -26.49 7.98 -17.18
CA TRP A 57 -25.44 8.85 -16.65
C TRP A 57 -24.33 9.02 -17.69
N PRO A 58 -23.96 10.27 -18.02
CA PRO A 58 -22.83 10.50 -18.90
C PRO A 58 -21.53 10.05 -18.20
N VAL A 59 -20.65 9.40 -18.95
CA VAL A 59 -19.34 8.94 -18.46
C VAL A 59 -18.28 9.96 -18.79
N LEU A 60 -17.47 10.35 -17.81
CA LEU A 60 -16.35 11.28 -17.94
C LEU A 60 -15.04 10.51 -17.74
N LEU A 61 -14.17 10.53 -18.74
CA LEU A 61 -12.82 9.98 -18.64
C LEU A 61 -11.88 11.08 -18.12
N VAL A 62 -11.15 10.81 -17.05
CA VAL A 62 -10.19 11.71 -16.43
C VAL A 62 -8.83 11.02 -16.49
N LEU A 63 -8.05 11.33 -17.52
CA LEU A 63 -6.68 10.83 -17.65
C LEU A 63 -5.75 11.90 -17.11
N THR A 64 -5.10 11.61 -15.98
CA THR A 64 -4.28 12.56 -15.24
C THR A 64 -2.81 12.45 -15.63
N ASP A 65 -2.09 13.55 -15.48
CA ASP A 65 -0.64 13.65 -15.62
C ASP A 65 -0.02 13.98 -14.28
N ALA A 66 1.26 13.66 -14.12
CA ALA A 66 2.04 14.00 -12.92
C ALA A 66 1.45 13.46 -11.60
N GLU A 67 0.86 12.27 -11.63
CA GLU A 67 0.47 11.52 -10.44
C GLU A 67 1.71 11.22 -9.61
N GLU A 68 2.75 10.71 -10.23
CA GLU A 68 4.04 10.32 -9.66
C GLU A 68 4.83 11.48 -9.03
N LEU A 69 4.50 12.69 -9.41
CA LEU A 69 5.05 13.92 -8.84
C LEU A 69 4.23 14.45 -7.65
N GLY A 70 3.21 13.71 -7.21
CA GLY A 70 2.38 14.02 -6.05
C GLY A 70 0.94 14.39 -6.39
N LEU A 71 0.30 13.64 -7.29
CA LEU A 71 -1.12 13.72 -7.66
C LEU A 71 -1.50 15.06 -8.33
N LEU A 72 -0.53 15.70 -9.02
CA LEU A 72 -0.69 17.09 -9.48
C LEU A 72 -1.80 17.24 -10.53
N GLY A 73 -1.96 16.25 -11.42
CA GLY A 73 -3.02 16.27 -12.44
C GLY A 73 -4.41 16.20 -11.82
N ALA A 74 -4.62 15.29 -10.87
CA ALA A 74 -5.87 15.20 -10.14
C ALA A 74 -6.14 16.47 -9.32
N GLU A 75 -5.13 17.01 -8.62
CA GLU A 75 -5.26 18.30 -7.91
C GLU A 75 -5.66 19.44 -8.86
N ALA A 76 -5.05 19.52 -10.03
CA ALA A 76 -5.39 20.51 -11.04
C ALA A 76 -6.82 20.33 -11.57
N PHE A 77 -7.25 19.09 -11.81
CA PHE A 77 -8.59 18.77 -12.24
C PHE A 77 -9.62 19.23 -11.20
N PHE A 78 -9.50 18.78 -9.95
CA PHE A 78 -10.45 19.12 -8.89
C PHE A 78 -10.40 20.58 -8.46
N ALA A 79 -9.29 21.29 -8.69
CA ALA A 79 -9.22 22.72 -8.44
C ALA A 79 -9.89 23.57 -9.54
N ASN A 80 -9.75 23.18 -10.82
CA ASN A 80 -10.01 24.10 -11.92
C ASN A 80 -11.02 23.62 -12.97
N HIS A 81 -11.24 22.29 -13.11
CA HIS A 81 -12.06 21.77 -14.20
C HIS A 81 -13.56 22.12 -14.00
N PRO A 82 -14.27 22.63 -15.02
CA PRO A 82 -15.65 23.10 -14.88
C PRO A 82 -16.67 22.01 -14.54
N LYS A 83 -16.33 20.74 -14.73
CA LYS A 83 -17.18 19.58 -14.42
C LYS A 83 -16.88 18.92 -13.07
N ARG A 84 -15.87 19.38 -12.32
CA ARG A 84 -15.46 18.76 -11.04
C ARG A 84 -16.61 18.62 -10.04
N ASP A 85 -17.48 19.64 -9.95
CA ASP A 85 -18.61 19.67 -9.01
C ASP A 85 -19.84 18.90 -9.55
N GLN A 86 -19.73 18.30 -10.72
CA GLN A 86 -20.78 17.51 -11.37
C GLN A 86 -20.50 16.01 -11.35
N ILE A 87 -19.46 15.56 -10.66
CA ILE A 87 -19.16 14.13 -10.52
C ILE A 87 -20.00 13.53 -9.41
N GLY A 88 -20.84 12.56 -9.75
CA GLY A 88 -21.68 11.84 -8.79
C GLY A 88 -21.02 10.62 -8.19
N LEU A 89 -20.16 9.95 -8.97
CA LEU A 89 -19.37 8.79 -8.54
C LEU A 89 -18.07 8.75 -9.34
N LEU A 90 -16.96 8.36 -8.71
CA LEU A 90 -15.67 8.20 -9.37
C LEU A 90 -15.10 6.79 -9.13
N ILE A 91 -14.61 6.16 -10.19
CA ILE A 91 -13.85 4.93 -10.13
C ILE A 91 -12.43 5.24 -10.60
N ASN A 92 -11.45 5.06 -9.73
CA ASN A 92 -10.03 5.16 -10.02
C ASN A 92 -9.47 3.76 -10.30
N ILE A 93 -8.58 3.66 -11.25
CA ILE A 93 -7.92 2.41 -11.64
C ILE A 93 -6.43 2.63 -11.53
N GLU A 94 -5.73 1.68 -10.96
CA GLU A 94 -4.31 1.78 -10.59
C GLU A 94 -3.57 0.46 -10.74
N GLY A 95 -2.25 0.56 -10.83
CA GLY A 95 -1.37 -0.60 -10.77
C GLY A 95 -0.10 -0.32 -9.98
N SER A 96 0.31 -1.20 -9.10
CA SER A 96 1.57 -1.05 -8.35
C SER A 96 2.42 -2.31 -8.38
N GLY A 97 2.62 -2.83 -9.57
CA GLY A 97 3.37 -4.06 -9.85
C GLY A 97 3.18 -4.46 -11.29
N SER A 98 3.45 -5.73 -11.62
CA SER A 98 3.27 -6.24 -12.98
C SER A 98 2.30 -7.42 -13.06
N SER A 99 1.67 -7.80 -11.94
CA SER A 99 0.71 -8.90 -11.87
C SER A 99 -0.17 -8.83 -10.62
N GLY A 100 -1.09 -9.77 -10.49
CA GLY A 100 -1.92 -9.97 -9.31
C GLY A 100 -3.41 -9.77 -9.56
N VAL A 101 -4.17 -9.89 -8.48
CA VAL A 101 -5.62 -9.75 -8.51
C VAL A 101 -5.99 -8.27 -8.53
N SER A 102 -6.78 -7.86 -9.53
CA SER A 102 -7.45 -6.56 -9.51
C SER A 102 -8.50 -6.54 -8.40
N GLN A 103 -8.41 -5.59 -7.47
CA GLN A 103 -9.26 -5.57 -6.29
C GLN A 103 -9.65 -4.14 -5.91
N ILE A 104 -10.80 -3.99 -5.26
CA ILE A 104 -11.14 -2.74 -4.58
C ILE A 104 -10.21 -2.59 -3.37
N ILE A 105 -9.33 -1.60 -3.42
CA ILE A 105 -8.41 -1.28 -2.32
C ILE A 105 -8.98 -0.21 -1.39
N ARG A 106 -9.86 0.66 -1.89
CA ARG A 106 -10.54 1.70 -1.10
C ARG A 106 -11.94 1.98 -1.64
N THR A 107 -12.83 2.42 -0.75
CA THR A 107 -14.07 3.10 -1.09
C THR A 107 -14.22 4.39 -0.28
N HIS A 108 -14.98 5.34 -0.79
CA HIS A 108 -15.33 6.59 -0.10
C HIS A 108 -16.80 6.92 -0.28
N GLY A 109 -17.41 7.46 0.78
CA GLY A 109 -18.83 7.82 0.78
C GLY A 109 -19.76 6.59 0.86
N PRO A 110 -21.04 6.76 0.52
CA PRO A 110 -22.01 5.68 0.44
C PRO A 110 -21.61 4.70 -0.67
N ASN A 111 -21.29 3.46 -0.30
CA ASN A 111 -20.76 2.46 -1.22
C ASN A 111 -21.69 1.29 -1.51
N GLN A 112 -22.86 1.21 -0.85
CA GLN A 112 -23.73 0.03 -0.96
C GLN A 112 -24.08 -0.29 -2.41
N HIS A 113 -24.55 0.69 -3.18
CA HIS A 113 -24.99 0.46 -4.57
C HIS A 113 -23.82 -0.03 -5.47
N LEU A 114 -22.65 0.58 -5.32
CA LEU A 114 -21.46 0.15 -6.03
C LEU A 114 -21.07 -1.29 -5.66
N ILE A 115 -21.07 -1.62 -4.38
CA ILE A 115 -20.71 -2.95 -3.87
C ILE A 115 -21.73 -4.02 -4.25
N ASP A 116 -23.04 -3.67 -4.27
CA ASP A 116 -24.10 -4.57 -4.73
C ASP A 116 -23.91 -4.93 -6.21
N LEU A 117 -23.63 -3.94 -7.08
CA LEU A 117 -23.36 -4.18 -8.50
C LEU A 117 -22.04 -4.90 -8.73
N TYR A 118 -21.01 -4.58 -7.96
CA TYR A 118 -19.72 -5.25 -8.08
C TYR A 118 -19.75 -6.73 -7.66
N ALA A 119 -20.69 -7.11 -6.81
CA ALA A 119 -20.90 -8.50 -6.42
C ALA A 119 -21.22 -9.42 -7.60
N ASP A 120 -21.75 -8.88 -8.70
CA ASP A 120 -22.08 -9.61 -9.92
C ASP A 120 -20.90 -9.75 -10.89
N ALA A 121 -19.72 -9.17 -10.57
CA ALA A 121 -18.51 -9.39 -11.33
C ALA A 121 -18.10 -10.87 -11.30
N GLU A 122 -17.44 -11.36 -12.34
CA GLU A 122 -17.05 -12.76 -12.47
C GLU A 122 -16.14 -13.23 -11.31
N ARG A 123 -15.23 -12.36 -10.87
CA ARG A 123 -14.26 -12.64 -9.81
C ARG A 123 -14.07 -11.43 -8.89
N PRO A 124 -15.14 -11.00 -8.17
CA PRO A 124 -15.03 -9.82 -7.33
C PRO A 124 -13.98 -10.02 -6.24
N SER A 125 -13.14 -9.02 -6.05
CA SER A 125 -12.03 -9.05 -5.10
C SER A 125 -11.90 -7.71 -4.38
N GLY A 126 -11.56 -7.78 -3.09
CA GLY A 126 -11.36 -6.60 -2.25
C GLY A 126 -11.85 -6.82 -0.83
N MET A 127 -11.51 -5.92 0.05
CA MET A 127 -12.03 -5.93 1.42
C MET A 127 -11.97 -4.55 2.06
N SER A 128 -13.00 -4.23 2.85
CA SER A 128 -13.11 -2.95 3.55
C SER A 128 -11.95 -2.66 4.49
N LEU A 129 -11.32 -3.69 5.08
CA LEU A 129 -10.18 -3.49 5.97
C LEU A 129 -9.00 -2.79 5.29
N ILE A 130 -8.84 -2.95 3.97
CA ILE A 130 -7.76 -2.27 3.23
C ILE A 130 -7.92 -0.75 3.31
N ASN A 131 -9.15 -0.21 3.39
CA ASN A 131 -9.39 1.22 3.66
C ASN A 131 -8.66 1.71 4.92
N GLU A 132 -8.72 0.91 6.00
CA GLU A 132 -8.09 1.27 7.27
C GLU A 132 -6.57 1.15 7.23
N ILE A 133 -6.07 0.17 6.49
CA ILE A 133 -4.64 -0.03 6.26
C ILE A 133 -4.09 1.14 5.45
N PHE A 134 -4.77 1.52 4.37
CA PHE A 134 -4.35 2.61 3.47
C PHE A 134 -4.25 3.96 4.18
N LYS A 135 -5.11 4.24 5.17
CA LYS A 135 -5.02 5.47 5.99
C LYS A 135 -3.69 5.61 6.74
N ARG A 136 -2.95 4.51 6.92
CA ARG A 136 -1.71 4.44 7.70
C ARG A 136 -0.47 4.18 6.83
N MET A 137 -0.68 3.93 5.55
CA MET A 137 0.39 3.70 4.58
C MET A 137 0.87 5.02 3.97
N PRO A 138 2.15 5.10 3.57
CA PRO A 138 2.67 6.27 2.88
C PRO A 138 2.26 6.35 1.40
N ASN A 139 1.63 5.31 0.87
CA ASN A 139 1.20 5.25 -0.52
C ASN A 139 -0.08 6.05 -0.71
N ASP A 140 -0.19 6.68 -1.87
CA ASP A 140 -1.37 7.44 -2.26
C ASP A 140 -1.70 7.19 -3.74
N THR A 141 -2.86 7.60 -4.20
CA THR A 141 -3.30 7.58 -5.59
C THR A 141 -4.18 8.80 -5.86
N ASP A 142 -4.48 9.10 -7.09
CA ASP A 142 -5.37 10.19 -7.49
C ASP A 142 -6.76 10.12 -6.82
N PHE A 143 -7.19 8.94 -6.40
CA PHE A 143 -8.41 8.75 -5.62
C PHE A 143 -8.44 9.56 -4.32
N SER A 144 -7.29 9.82 -3.71
CA SER A 144 -7.22 10.64 -2.50
C SER A 144 -7.59 12.09 -2.74
N VAL A 145 -7.36 12.60 -3.95
CA VAL A 145 -7.78 13.95 -4.33
C VAL A 145 -9.31 13.99 -4.46
N SER A 146 -9.91 13.03 -5.17
CA SER A 146 -11.37 12.94 -5.31
C SER A 146 -12.06 12.78 -3.96
N LYS A 147 -11.48 11.98 -3.06
CA LYS A 147 -11.96 11.81 -1.69
C LYS A 147 -11.92 13.13 -0.90
N ARG A 148 -10.85 13.93 -1.01
CA ARG A 148 -10.76 15.27 -0.38
C ARG A 148 -11.80 16.23 -0.95
N ALA A 149 -12.14 16.09 -2.23
CA ALA A 149 -13.22 16.83 -2.87
C ALA A 149 -14.63 16.35 -2.47
N GLY A 150 -14.75 15.29 -1.64
CA GLY A 150 -16.03 14.77 -1.18
C GLY A 150 -16.76 13.88 -2.21
N VAL A 151 -16.12 13.46 -3.28
CA VAL A 151 -16.71 12.61 -4.32
C VAL A 151 -16.73 11.15 -3.86
N PRO A 152 -17.90 10.49 -3.83
CA PRO A 152 -17.98 9.07 -3.51
C PRO A 152 -17.38 8.23 -4.64
N GLY A 153 -16.88 7.03 -4.30
CA GLY A 153 -16.30 6.17 -5.32
C GLY A 153 -15.51 4.98 -4.80
N ALA A 154 -14.78 4.36 -5.72
CA ALA A 154 -13.89 3.24 -5.46
C ALA A 154 -12.55 3.40 -6.18
N ASP A 155 -11.54 2.79 -5.57
CA ASP A 155 -10.17 2.73 -6.06
C ASP A 155 -9.80 1.25 -6.26
N PHE A 156 -9.46 0.89 -7.50
CA PHE A 156 -9.07 -0.46 -7.88
C PHE A 156 -7.56 -0.51 -8.13
N ALA A 157 -6.90 -1.54 -7.63
CA ALA A 157 -5.50 -1.77 -7.94
C ALA A 157 -5.14 -3.26 -7.94
N PHE A 158 -4.06 -3.59 -8.64
CA PHE A 158 -3.31 -4.82 -8.43
C PHE A 158 -1.92 -4.48 -7.88
N ALA A 159 -1.25 -5.44 -7.18
CA ALA A 159 -0.03 -5.11 -6.47
C ALA A 159 0.96 -6.29 -6.33
N ALA A 160 0.87 -7.33 -7.15
CA ALA A 160 1.84 -8.42 -7.12
C ALA A 160 3.06 -8.12 -8.00
N GLU A 161 4.17 -8.84 -7.75
CA GLU A 161 5.48 -8.61 -8.37
C GLU A 161 5.97 -7.16 -8.22
N ARG A 162 5.71 -6.58 -7.05
CA ARG A 162 6.00 -5.18 -6.76
C ARG A 162 7.50 -4.83 -6.76
N SER A 163 8.40 -5.82 -6.76
CA SER A 163 9.83 -5.59 -6.99
C SER A 163 10.13 -4.96 -8.36
N ARG A 164 9.19 -5.02 -9.30
CA ARG A 164 9.26 -4.42 -10.63
C ARG A 164 8.70 -3.00 -10.68
N TYR A 165 7.85 -2.65 -9.73
CA TYR A 165 7.20 -1.34 -9.60
C TYR A 165 8.23 -0.21 -9.54
N HIS A 166 8.01 0.84 -10.30
CA HIS A 166 8.91 1.98 -10.42
C HIS A 166 10.32 1.63 -10.92
N THR A 167 10.46 0.61 -11.75
CA THR A 167 11.73 0.18 -12.36
C THR A 167 11.55 -0.07 -13.86
N ARG A 168 12.65 -0.25 -14.60
CA ARG A 168 12.62 -0.66 -16.01
C ARG A 168 11.91 -1.98 -16.28
N LEU A 169 11.62 -2.76 -15.25
CA LEU A 169 10.90 -4.03 -15.34
C LEU A 169 9.37 -3.87 -15.34
N ASP A 170 8.86 -2.68 -15.05
CA ASP A 170 7.46 -2.35 -15.29
C ASP A 170 7.23 -2.05 -16.77
N ASN A 171 7.23 -3.10 -17.58
CA ASN A 171 7.13 -3.04 -19.03
C ASN A 171 6.15 -4.07 -19.58
N LEU A 172 5.76 -3.90 -20.85
CA LEU A 172 4.77 -4.77 -21.51
C LEU A 172 5.16 -6.25 -21.58
N ALA A 173 6.47 -6.56 -21.62
CA ALA A 173 6.93 -7.95 -21.68
C ALA A 173 6.72 -8.70 -20.36
N LEU A 174 6.66 -7.99 -19.25
CA LEU A 174 6.53 -8.53 -17.89
C LEU A 174 5.15 -8.28 -17.27
N LEU A 175 4.30 -7.48 -17.92
CA LEU A 175 2.92 -7.29 -17.49
C LEU A 175 2.12 -8.57 -17.72
N ASP A 176 1.48 -9.07 -16.66
CA ASP A 176 0.61 -10.24 -16.76
C ASP A 176 -0.73 -9.87 -17.41
N LEU A 177 -0.96 -10.40 -18.61
CA LEU A 177 -2.19 -10.14 -19.38
C LEU A 177 -3.45 -10.63 -18.65
N SER A 178 -3.36 -11.65 -17.80
CA SER A 178 -4.51 -12.10 -17.00
C SER A 178 -4.90 -11.09 -15.93
N THR A 179 -3.94 -10.33 -15.41
CA THR A 179 -4.17 -9.21 -14.50
C THR A 179 -4.86 -8.04 -15.21
N LEU A 180 -4.36 -7.67 -16.40
CA LEU A 180 -5.00 -6.65 -17.24
C LEU A 180 -6.44 -7.06 -17.63
N GLN A 181 -6.65 -8.33 -18.00
CA GLN A 181 -7.98 -8.86 -18.27
C GLN A 181 -8.89 -8.75 -17.05
N HIS A 182 -8.38 -9.09 -15.85
CA HIS A 182 -9.15 -8.99 -14.62
C HIS A 182 -9.54 -7.55 -14.27
N HIS A 183 -8.71 -6.55 -14.58
CA HIS A 183 -9.09 -5.14 -14.49
C HIS A 183 -10.30 -4.83 -15.38
N GLY A 184 -10.26 -5.28 -16.63
CA GLY A 184 -11.36 -5.12 -17.57
C GLY A 184 -12.63 -5.86 -17.13
N ASP A 185 -12.50 -7.08 -16.62
CA ASP A 185 -13.61 -7.92 -16.15
C ASP A 185 -14.30 -7.32 -14.91
N ASN A 186 -13.56 -6.62 -14.07
CA ASN A 186 -14.10 -5.88 -12.94
C ASN A 186 -14.76 -4.57 -13.37
N LEU A 187 -14.07 -3.81 -14.22
CA LEU A 187 -14.48 -2.45 -14.57
C LEU A 187 -15.67 -2.41 -15.52
N TRP A 188 -15.65 -3.24 -16.59
CA TRP A 188 -16.66 -3.20 -17.62
C TRP A 188 -18.10 -3.43 -17.11
N PRO A 189 -18.43 -4.55 -16.42
CA PRO A 189 -19.80 -4.78 -15.96
C PRO A 189 -20.21 -3.73 -14.93
N LEU A 190 -19.36 -3.38 -13.99
CA LEU A 190 -19.66 -2.39 -12.96
C LEU A 190 -19.99 -1.01 -13.57
N VAL A 191 -19.17 -0.53 -14.50
CA VAL A 191 -19.37 0.79 -15.13
C VAL A 191 -20.61 0.80 -16.01
N ARG A 192 -20.85 -0.27 -16.77
CA ARG A 192 -22.07 -0.42 -17.59
C ARG A 192 -23.30 -0.36 -16.72
N ASP A 193 -23.35 -1.13 -15.65
CA ASP A 193 -24.52 -1.26 -14.80
C ASP A 193 -24.77 0.03 -13.99
N LEU A 194 -23.72 0.70 -13.52
CA LEU A 194 -23.82 2.03 -12.93
C LEU A 194 -24.33 3.07 -13.92
N ALA A 195 -23.82 3.07 -15.17
CA ALA A 195 -24.23 4.02 -16.19
C ALA A 195 -25.69 3.85 -16.64
N LEU A 196 -26.26 2.65 -16.44
CA LEU A 196 -27.65 2.31 -16.74
C LEU A 196 -28.57 2.35 -15.53
N ALA A 197 -28.04 2.45 -14.30
CA ALA A 197 -28.79 2.44 -13.06
C ALA A 197 -29.67 3.70 -12.89
N ASP A 198 -30.72 3.60 -12.07
CA ASP A 198 -31.56 4.75 -11.74
C ASP A 198 -30.86 5.80 -10.86
N GLN A 199 -29.83 5.37 -10.11
CA GLN A 199 -29.05 6.22 -9.23
C GLN A 199 -27.58 5.75 -9.22
N LEU A 200 -26.62 6.69 -9.10
CA LEU A 200 -25.18 6.35 -8.99
C LEU A 200 -24.80 5.89 -7.58
N THR A 201 -25.47 6.39 -6.56
CA THR A 201 -25.16 6.09 -5.16
C THR A 201 -26.45 5.78 -4.39
N ALA A 202 -26.34 4.96 -3.35
CA ALA A 202 -27.38 4.74 -2.35
C ALA A 202 -26.91 5.28 -0.99
N PRO A 203 -27.83 5.74 -0.11
CA PRO A 203 -27.43 6.46 1.11
C PRO A 203 -26.81 5.61 2.21
N ARG A 204 -26.44 4.36 1.93
CA ARG A 204 -25.91 3.41 2.91
C ARG A 204 -24.48 3.00 2.59
N ALA A 205 -23.74 2.72 3.67
CA ALA A 205 -22.43 2.09 3.58
C ALA A 205 -22.49 0.63 4.06
N VAL A 206 -21.75 -0.23 3.39
CA VAL A 206 -21.60 -1.65 3.71
C VAL A 206 -20.12 -1.98 3.87
N SER A 207 -19.83 -2.94 4.73
CA SER A 207 -18.55 -3.61 4.72
C SER A 207 -18.58 -4.79 3.75
N TYR A 208 -17.44 -5.07 3.13
CA TYR A 208 -17.31 -6.10 2.11
C TYR A 208 -16.01 -6.86 2.25
N GLN A 209 -16.03 -8.10 1.76
CA GLN A 209 -14.87 -8.97 1.66
C GLN A 209 -15.05 -9.94 0.50
N GLY A 210 -14.06 -10.01 -0.36
CA GLY A 210 -14.04 -10.93 -1.48
C GLY A 210 -12.65 -11.53 -1.72
N PHE A 211 -12.62 -12.81 -2.09
CA PHE A 211 -11.40 -13.54 -2.38
C PHE A 211 -11.70 -14.69 -3.35
N TYR A 212 -11.10 -14.66 -4.55
CA TYR A 212 -11.24 -15.68 -5.59
C TYR A 212 -12.70 -16.07 -5.92
N GLY A 213 -13.57 -15.04 -6.16
CA GLY A 213 -14.97 -15.24 -6.51
C GLY A 213 -15.92 -15.48 -5.34
N TRP A 214 -15.41 -15.66 -4.13
CA TRP A 214 -16.22 -15.63 -2.93
C TRP A 214 -16.41 -14.18 -2.51
N TRP A 215 -17.67 -13.75 -2.33
CA TRP A 215 -18.00 -12.36 -1.99
C TRP A 215 -19.03 -12.29 -0.88
N LEU A 216 -18.77 -11.49 0.13
CA LEU A 216 -19.67 -11.21 1.23
C LEU A 216 -19.71 -9.71 1.46
N HIS A 217 -20.89 -9.14 1.54
CA HIS A 217 -21.07 -7.75 1.96
C HIS A 217 -22.32 -7.62 2.82
N SER A 218 -22.31 -6.65 3.72
CA SER A 218 -23.43 -6.43 4.66
C SER A 218 -23.36 -5.07 5.32
N PRO A 219 -24.50 -4.48 5.70
CA PRO A 219 -24.54 -3.27 6.52
C PRO A 219 -23.84 -3.50 7.87
N TYR A 220 -23.14 -2.49 8.38
CA TYR A 220 -22.41 -2.59 9.65
C TYR A 220 -23.26 -3.01 10.83
N TRP A 221 -24.55 -2.55 10.89
CA TRP A 221 -25.47 -2.96 11.95
C TRP A 221 -25.79 -4.46 11.93
N VAL A 222 -25.86 -5.08 10.74
CA VAL A 222 -26.06 -6.53 10.58
C VAL A 222 -24.87 -7.28 11.16
N ASN A 223 -23.66 -6.84 10.85
CA ASN A 223 -22.43 -7.45 11.38
C ASN A 223 -22.39 -7.36 12.90
N THR A 224 -22.72 -6.19 13.45
CA THR A 224 -22.80 -5.98 14.90
C THR A 224 -23.84 -6.90 15.54
N ALA A 225 -25.05 -6.97 14.97
CA ALA A 225 -26.09 -7.85 15.48
C ALA A 225 -25.68 -9.33 15.42
N CYS A 226 -25.10 -9.78 14.30
CA CYS A 226 -24.57 -11.15 14.17
C CYS A 226 -23.50 -11.44 15.22
N PHE A 227 -22.56 -10.51 15.44
CA PHE A 227 -21.53 -10.68 16.45
C PHE A 227 -22.09 -10.79 17.86
N LEU A 228 -23.10 -10.01 18.22
CA LEU A 228 -23.78 -10.10 19.52
C LEU A 228 -24.53 -11.43 19.70
N ILE A 229 -25.24 -11.90 18.67
CA ILE A 229 -25.92 -13.19 18.70
C ILE A 229 -24.91 -14.33 18.90
N VAL A 230 -23.83 -14.31 18.14
CA VAL A 230 -22.72 -15.28 18.26
C VAL A 230 -22.09 -15.24 19.65
N SER A 231 -21.91 -14.05 20.22
CA SER A 231 -21.38 -13.88 21.59
C SER A 231 -22.26 -14.56 22.63
N ILE A 232 -23.57 -14.36 22.54
CA ILE A 232 -24.55 -15.03 23.42
C ILE A 232 -24.48 -16.54 23.24
N LEU A 233 -24.41 -17.04 22.01
CA LEU A 233 -24.36 -18.48 21.71
C LEU A 233 -23.09 -19.13 22.27
N LEU A 234 -21.93 -18.49 22.13
CA LEU A 234 -20.66 -18.94 22.71
C LEU A 234 -20.71 -18.95 24.24
N LEU A 235 -21.26 -17.90 24.87
CA LEU A 235 -21.45 -17.83 26.31
C LEU A 235 -22.33 -18.98 26.81
N VAL A 236 -23.52 -19.16 26.24
CA VAL A 236 -24.44 -20.24 26.61
C VAL A 236 -23.76 -21.59 26.44
N THR A 237 -23.04 -21.82 25.33
CA THR A 237 -22.31 -23.08 25.10
C THR A 237 -21.23 -23.30 26.15
N THR A 238 -20.51 -22.26 26.54
CA THR A 238 -19.45 -22.31 27.56
C THR A 238 -20.02 -22.67 28.94
N PHE A 239 -21.11 -22.02 29.36
CA PHE A 239 -21.71 -22.29 30.68
C PHE A 239 -22.44 -23.65 30.74
N ARG A 240 -22.82 -24.25 29.62
CA ARG A 240 -23.31 -25.64 29.53
C ARG A 240 -22.21 -26.70 29.76
N GLN A 241 -20.93 -26.29 29.69
CA GLN A 241 -19.82 -27.26 29.94
C GLN A 241 -19.74 -27.60 31.44
N LYS A 242 -19.41 -28.85 31.74
CA LYS A 242 -19.25 -29.33 33.14
C LYS A 242 -18.15 -28.59 33.93
N ARG A 243 -17.16 -28.02 33.24
CA ARG A 243 -15.99 -27.34 33.81
C ARG A 243 -15.61 -26.07 33.02
N PRO A 244 -16.46 -25.04 33.02
CA PRO A 244 -16.25 -23.85 32.18
C PRO A 244 -14.94 -23.13 32.48
N LEU A 245 -14.50 -23.06 33.73
CA LEU A 245 -13.22 -22.44 34.10
C LEU A 245 -12.00 -23.13 33.47
N ARG A 246 -12.03 -24.46 33.32
CA ARG A 246 -10.95 -25.20 32.63
C ARG A 246 -10.90 -24.86 31.15
N LEU A 247 -12.04 -24.66 30.51
CA LEU A 247 -12.12 -24.25 29.13
C LEU A 247 -11.54 -22.83 28.93
N ILE A 248 -11.91 -21.90 29.81
CA ILE A 248 -11.37 -20.53 29.80
C ILE A 248 -9.85 -20.56 30.01
N ALA A 249 -9.37 -21.36 30.97
CA ALA A 249 -7.93 -21.52 31.20
C ALA A 249 -7.20 -22.12 29.97
N ALA A 250 -7.82 -23.10 29.30
CA ALA A 250 -7.28 -23.70 28.07
C ALA A 250 -7.24 -22.69 26.90
N ALA A 251 -8.28 -21.87 26.75
CA ALA A 251 -8.31 -20.79 25.77
C ALA A 251 -7.22 -19.72 26.05
N ALA A 252 -7.09 -19.29 27.30
CA ALA A 252 -6.05 -18.34 27.71
C ALA A 252 -4.64 -18.90 27.50
N ALA A 253 -4.41 -20.17 27.85
CA ALA A 253 -3.14 -20.84 27.62
C ALA A 253 -2.81 -20.97 26.12
N LEU A 254 -3.79 -21.34 25.29
CA LEU A 254 -3.65 -21.41 23.83
C LEU A 254 -3.34 -20.03 23.23
N THR A 255 -3.99 -18.97 23.72
CA THR A 255 -3.70 -17.58 23.33
C THR A 255 -2.26 -17.20 23.70
N GLY A 256 -1.83 -17.49 24.94
CA GLY A 256 -0.47 -17.22 25.40
C GLY A 256 0.59 -17.92 24.56
N VAL A 257 0.35 -19.20 24.21
CA VAL A 257 1.24 -19.99 23.35
C VAL A 257 1.26 -19.43 21.93
N MET A 258 0.11 -19.02 21.38
CA MET A 258 0.04 -18.40 20.07
C MET A 258 0.84 -17.09 20.05
N MET A 259 0.67 -16.23 21.04
CA MET A 259 1.41 -14.98 21.15
C MET A 259 2.92 -15.23 21.28
N LEU A 260 3.32 -16.18 22.11
CA LEU A 260 4.72 -16.58 22.22
C LEU A 260 5.27 -17.11 20.89
N ALA A 261 4.53 -17.95 20.19
CA ALA A 261 4.92 -18.49 18.89
C ALA A 261 5.07 -17.37 17.83
N LEU A 262 4.17 -16.39 17.81
CA LEU A 262 4.26 -15.22 16.94
C LEU A 262 5.51 -14.39 17.26
N VAL A 263 5.78 -14.11 18.54
CA VAL A 263 6.97 -13.37 18.98
C VAL A 263 8.25 -14.13 18.60
N VAL A 264 8.34 -15.41 18.90
CA VAL A 264 9.52 -16.24 18.58
C VAL A 264 9.74 -16.30 17.07
N THR A 265 8.68 -16.49 16.29
CA THR A 265 8.78 -16.50 14.83
C THR A 265 9.24 -15.15 14.30
N GLY A 266 8.69 -14.04 14.80
CA GLY A 266 9.10 -12.69 14.43
C GLY A 266 10.55 -12.39 14.79
N LEU A 267 11.01 -12.79 15.97
CA LEU A 267 12.40 -12.61 16.40
C LEU A 267 13.38 -13.48 15.59
N THR A 268 13.03 -14.74 15.35
CA THR A 268 13.83 -15.65 14.51
C THR A 268 13.98 -15.10 13.10
N PHE A 269 12.89 -14.62 12.56
CA PHE A 269 12.84 -13.96 11.27
C PHE A 269 13.73 -12.71 11.22
N SER A 270 13.58 -11.82 12.18
CA SER A 270 14.39 -10.60 12.28
C SER A 270 15.87 -10.92 12.42
N ALA A 271 16.23 -11.97 13.19
CA ALA A 271 17.61 -12.42 13.33
C ALA A 271 18.18 -12.98 12.02
N LEU A 272 17.41 -13.82 11.30
CA LEU A 272 17.82 -14.35 9.98
C LEU A 272 18.01 -13.23 8.95
N TRP A 273 17.13 -12.23 8.95
CA TRP A 273 17.28 -11.05 8.10
C TRP A 273 18.49 -10.22 8.47
N TRP A 274 18.71 -10.00 9.76
CA TRP A 274 19.86 -9.25 10.23
C TRP A 274 21.18 -9.93 9.84
N THR A 275 21.25 -11.26 9.93
CA THR A 275 22.47 -12.01 9.48
C THR A 275 22.72 -11.88 7.99
N LYS A 276 21.68 -11.82 7.16
CA LYS A 276 21.79 -11.56 5.72
C LYS A 276 21.99 -10.08 5.38
N GLY A 277 21.88 -9.19 6.38
CA GLY A 277 22.15 -7.77 6.23
C GLY A 277 21.10 -7.02 5.44
N ALA A 278 19.87 -7.49 5.50
CA ALA A 278 18.88 -7.03 4.57
C ALA A 278 17.65 -6.42 5.26
N THR A 279 17.17 -5.33 4.71
CA THR A 279 15.80 -4.91 4.73
C THR A 279 15.13 -5.34 3.41
N VAL A 280 15.25 -6.62 3.05
CA VAL A 280 14.76 -7.13 1.77
C VAL A 280 13.25 -7.06 1.73
N HIS A 281 12.72 -6.25 0.83
CA HIS A 281 11.29 -6.11 0.65
C HIS A 281 10.70 -7.30 -0.12
N TRP A 282 11.34 -7.71 -1.22
CA TRP A 282 10.87 -8.77 -2.09
C TRP A 282 12.00 -9.75 -2.43
N PRO A 283 12.11 -10.86 -1.69
CA PRO A 283 13.15 -11.86 -1.98
C PRO A 283 12.92 -12.54 -3.33
N ALA A 284 13.99 -13.11 -3.88
CA ALA A 284 14.01 -13.71 -5.21
C ALA A 284 13.10 -14.94 -5.37
N TYR A 285 12.70 -15.60 -4.28
CA TYR A 285 11.87 -16.80 -4.30
C TYR A 285 10.37 -16.51 -4.18
N ASP A 286 9.54 -17.41 -4.71
CA ASP A 286 8.10 -17.22 -4.83
C ASP A 286 7.34 -17.21 -3.51
N ALA A 287 6.15 -16.56 -3.52
CA ALA A 287 5.30 -16.40 -2.37
C ALA A 287 4.96 -17.73 -1.65
N PRO A 288 4.57 -18.82 -2.32
CA PRO A 288 4.27 -20.09 -1.65
C PRO A 288 5.44 -20.61 -0.81
N LEU A 289 6.66 -20.55 -1.33
CA LEU A 289 7.85 -20.97 -0.60
C LEU A 289 8.14 -20.05 0.58
N ARG A 290 7.94 -18.76 0.43
CA ARG A 290 8.05 -17.77 1.53
C ARG A 290 7.12 -18.12 2.68
N TYR A 291 5.83 -18.38 2.41
CA TYR A 291 4.87 -18.74 3.44
C TYR A 291 5.23 -20.05 4.13
N LEU A 292 5.64 -21.05 3.38
CA LEU A 292 6.11 -22.31 3.95
C LEU A 292 7.25 -22.08 4.94
N LEU A 293 8.24 -21.26 4.56
CA LEU A 293 9.40 -20.92 5.36
C LEU A 293 9.05 -20.25 6.70
N PHE A 294 7.99 -19.40 6.71
CA PHE A 294 7.57 -18.68 7.93
C PHE A 294 6.54 -19.41 8.76
N CYS A 295 5.63 -20.14 8.12
CA CYS A 295 4.56 -20.82 8.81
C CYS A 295 5.05 -22.07 9.53
N MET A 296 6.05 -22.78 9.00
CA MET A 296 6.52 -24.04 9.56
C MET A 296 6.99 -23.94 11.02
N PRO A 297 7.86 -22.99 11.41
CA PRO A 297 8.25 -22.84 12.81
C PRO A 297 7.05 -22.56 13.74
N LEU A 298 6.12 -21.71 13.28
CA LEU A 298 4.92 -21.37 14.02
C LEU A 298 4.00 -22.57 14.20
N ILE A 299 3.79 -23.38 13.16
CA ILE A 299 3.00 -24.60 13.20
C ILE A 299 3.59 -25.60 14.21
N VAL A 300 4.90 -25.78 14.21
CA VAL A 300 5.60 -26.67 15.15
C VAL A 300 5.39 -26.24 16.60
N LEU A 301 5.58 -24.95 16.89
CA LEU A 301 5.41 -24.42 18.24
C LEU A 301 3.97 -24.56 18.73
N LEU A 302 2.98 -24.20 17.89
CA LEU A 302 1.57 -24.35 18.23
C LEU A 302 1.19 -25.81 18.46
N GLN A 303 1.70 -26.74 17.64
CA GLN A 303 1.41 -28.15 17.78
C GLN A 303 2.02 -28.74 19.04
N CYS A 304 3.28 -28.45 19.35
CA CYS A 304 3.93 -28.95 20.57
C CYS A 304 3.19 -28.47 21.84
N ALA A 305 2.69 -27.24 21.82
CA ALA A 305 1.97 -26.67 22.93
C ALA A 305 0.55 -27.23 23.09
N THR A 306 -0.17 -27.40 21.96
CA THR A 306 -1.55 -27.94 21.98
C THR A 306 -1.61 -29.39 22.41
N ILE A 307 -0.61 -30.20 22.05
CA ILE A 307 -0.52 -31.60 22.50
C ILE A 307 -0.45 -31.69 24.02
N LYS A 308 0.32 -30.83 24.69
CA LYS A 308 0.44 -30.80 26.16
C LYS A 308 -0.82 -30.28 26.84
N LEU A 309 -1.42 -29.19 26.30
CA LEU A 309 -2.55 -28.50 26.95
C LEU A 309 -3.91 -29.20 26.73
N ALA A 310 -4.02 -30.05 25.71
CA ALA A 310 -5.31 -30.58 25.26
C ALA A 310 -5.51 -32.07 25.57
N GLN A 311 -4.61 -32.74 26.31
CA GLN A 311 -4.65 -34.17 26.54
C GLN A 311 -5.96 -34.67 27.21
N ASP A 312 -6.60 -33.82 28.02
CA ASP A 312 -7.79 -34.15 28.80
C ASP A 312 -9.05 -33.38 28.31
N VAL A 313 -9.02 -32.72 27.15
CA VAL A 313 -10.10 -31.88 26.66
C VAL A 313 -10.73 -32.50 25.40
N GLN A 314 -12.05 -32.62 25.36
CA GLN A 314 -12.78 -33.17 24.20
C GLN A 314 -12.57 -32.27 22.96
N PHE A 315 -12.64 -32.90 21.76
CA PHE A 315 -12.44 -32.19 20.49
C PHE A 315 -13.34 -30.91 20.35
N SER A 316 -14.65 -31.04 20.65
CA SER A 316 -15.58 -29.91 20.59
C SER A 316 -15.24 -28.78 21.57
N GLN A 317 -14.69 -29.12 22.72
CA GLN A 317 -14.23 -28.12 23.71
C GLN A 317 -12.96 -27.38 23.21
N ARG A 318 -12.08 -28.08 22.50
CA ARG A 318 -10.90 -27.46 21.87
C ARG A 318 -11.31 -26.50 20.73
N VAL A 319 -12.31 -26.87 19.93
CA VAL A 319 -12.90 -25.96 18.93
C VAL A 319 -13.51 -24.75 19.60
N LEU A 320 -14.26 -24.93 20.69
CA LEU A 320 -14.84 -23.81 21.44
C LEU A 320 -13.75 -22.87 22.00
N ALA A 321 -12.63 -23.42 22.50
CA ALA A 321 -11.50 -22.59 22.94
C ALA A 321 -10.87 -21.77 21.80
N ALA A 322 -10.72 -22.37 20.62
CA ALA A 322 -10.24 -21.65 19.44
C ALA A 322 -11.21 -20.51 19.02
N LEU A 323 -12.51 -20.76 19.10
CA LEU A 323 -13.52 -19.73 18.77
C LEU A 323 -13.50 -18.56 19.74
N TRP A 324 -13.15 -18.74 21.01
CA TRP A 324 -12.97 -17.62 21.92
C TRP A 324 -11.82 -16.70 21.53
N ILE A 325 -10.75 -17.24 20.93
CA ILE A 325 -9.65 -16.42 20.40
C ILE A 325 -10.13 -15.61 19.19
N TRP A 326 -10.89 -16.22 18.29
CA TRP A 326 -11.54 -15.54 17.18
C TRP A 326 -12.54 -14.49 17.65
N TRP A 327 -13.25 -14.75 18.75
CA TRP A 327 -14.17 -13.79 19.36
C TRP A 327 -13.43 -12.56 19.92
N ILE A 328 -12.28 -12.75 20.57
CA ILE A 328 -11.43 -11.64 21.04
C ILE A 328 -10.99 -10.78 19.84
N ALA A 329 -10.57 -11.41 18.74
CA ALA A 329 -10.25 -10.68 17.52
C ALA A 329 -11.47 -9.92 16.98
N GLY A 330 -12.65 -10.57 16.95
CA GLY A 330 -13.91 -9.94 16.54
C GLY A 330 -14.32 -8.76 17.42
N LEU A 331 -14.14 -8.86 18.74
CA LEU A 331 -14.39 -7.77 19.68
C LEU A 331 -13.42 -6.59 19.43
N THR A 332 -12.15 -6.90 19.18
CA THR A 332 -11.13 -5.89 18.81
C THR A 332 -11.54 -5.18 17.52
N PHE A 333 -11.97 -5.93 16.51
CA PHE A 333 -12.44 -5.36 15.23
C PHE A 333 -13.70 -4.53 15.42
N LEU A 334 -14.68 -5.02 16.17
CA LEU A 334 -15.90 -4.26 16.44
C LEU A 334 -15.62 -2.87 17.05
N ILE A 335 -14.63 -2.77 17.93
CA ILE A 335 -14.32 -1.53 18.68
C ILE A 335 -13.44 -0.59 17.84
N TRP A 336 -12.40 -1.11 17.17
CA TRP A 336 -11.35 -0.28 16.56
C TRP A 336 -11.29 -0.33 15.03
N LEU A 337 -11.80 -1.41 14.41
CA LEU A 337 -11.71 -1.67 12.98
C LEU A 337 -12.99 -2.35 12.47
N PRO A 338 -14.16 -1.70 12.53
CA PRO A 338 -15.45 -2.33 12.18
C PRO A 338 -15.47 -2.90 10.76
N ASP A 339 -14.68 -2.34 9.85
CA ASP A 339 -14.45 -2.84 8.49
C ASP A 339 -13.84 -4.25 8.43
N ALA A 340 -13.15 -4.68 9.49
CA ALA A 340 -12.54 -6.01 9.58
C ALA A 340 -13.48 -7.08 10.13
N LEU A 341 -14.66 -6.73 10.61
CA LEU A 341 -15.53 -7.69 11.31
C LEU A 341 -15.97 -8.84 10.40
N ASN A 342 -16.15 -8.58 9.10
CA ASN A 342 -16.45 -9.60 8.10
C ASN A 342 -15.39 -10.69 7.97
N LEU A 343 -14.14 -10.44 8.39
CA LEU A 343 -13.07 -11.44 8.37
C LEU A 343 -13.36 -12.60 9.33
N VAL A 344 -13.99 -12.32 10.45
CA VAL A 344 -14.17 -13.28 11.54
C VAL A 344 -15.60 -13.80 11.65
N LEU A 345 -16.60 -13.06 11.18
CA LEU A 345 -18.01 -13.42 11.34
C LEU A 345 -18.39 -14.78 10.72
N PRO A 346 -17.96 -15.16 9.50
CA PRO A 346 -18.30 -16.47 8.94
C PRO A 346 -17.80 -17.62 9.82
N VAL A 347 -16.55 -17.52 10.29
CA VAL A 347 -15.92 -18.50 11.17
C VAL A 347 -16.64 -18.56 12.53
N LEU A 348 -16.89 -17.42 13.13
CA LEU A 348 -17.55 -17.34 14.44
C LEU A 348 -18.98 -17.84 14.38
N SER A 349 -19.75 -17.45 13.35
CA SER A 349 -21.17 -17.84 13.21
C SER A 349 -21.31 -19.34 13.01
N PHE A 350 -20.60 -19.89 12.03
CA PHE A 350 -20.64 -21.34 11.77
C PHE A 350 -20.06 -22.13 12.95
N GLY A 351 -18.93 -21.68 13.51
CA GLY A 351 -18.27 -22.35 14.62
C GLY A 351 -19.12 -22.36 15.90
N ALA A 352 -19.79 -21.24 16.22
CA ALA A 352 -20.69 -21.15 17.36
C ALA A 352 -21.88 -22.12 17.23
N LEU A 353 -22.49 -22.21 16.06
CA LEU A 353 -23.54 -23.19 15.77
C LEU A 353 -23.01 -24.62 15.89
N LEU A 354 -21.82 -24.90 15.32
CA LEU A 354 -21.20 -26.21 15.41
C LEU A 354 -21.03 -26.67 16.87
N VAL A 355 -20.41 -25.85 17.72
CA VAL A 355 -20.15 -26.24 19.12
C VAL A 355 -21.43 -26.29 19.96
N PHE A 356 -22.42 -25.46 19.65
CA PHE A 356 -23.73 -25.49 20.31
C PHE A 356 -24.48 -26.80 20.07
N PHE A 357 -24.47 -27.32 18.83
CA PHE A 357 -25.15 -28.56 18.44
C PHE A 357 -24.28 -29.80 18.54
N ALA A 358 -22.96 -29.66 18.78
CA ALA A 358 -22.02 -30.79 18.87
C ALA A 358 -22.49 -31.94 19.79
N PRO A 359 -23.18 -31.70 20.93
CA PRO A 359 -23.64 -32.80 21.80
C PRO A 359 -24.65 -33.75 21.16
N ILE A 360 -25.38 -33.30 20.14
CA ILE A 360 -26.41 -34.09 19.44
C ILE A 360 -25.97 -34.60 18.08
N LEU A 361 -24.80 -34.14 17.60
CA LEU A 361 -24.23 -34.56 16.32
C LEU A 361 -23.37 -35.82 16.47
N ARG A 362 -23.30 -36.63 15.40
CA ARG A 362 -22.37 -37.76 15.32
C ARG A 362 -20.92 -37.22 15.23
N PRO A 363 -19.93 -37.94 15.83
CA PRO A 363 -18.53 -37.47 15.82
C PRO A 363 -17.98 -37.18 14.41
N GLY A 364 -18.32 -38.00 13.41
CA GLY A 364 -17.93 -37.74 12.02
C GLY A 364 -18.52 -36.45 11.44
N THR A 365 -19.76 -36.12 11.80
CA THR A 365 -20.39 -34.84 11.40
C THR A 365 -19.68 -33.63 12.02
N VAL A 366 -19.31 -33.74 13.30
CA VAL A 366 -18.55 -32.68 14.00
C VAL A 366 -17.19 -32.48 13.35
N LEU A 367 -16.51 -33.57 12.96
CA LEU A 367 -15.23 -33.49 12.27
C LEU A 367 -15.35 -32.81 10.89
N ILE A 368 -16.34 -33.22 10.08
CA ILE A 368 -16.58 -32.62 8.76
C ILE A 368 -16.91 -31.11 8.91
N ALA A 369 -17.78 -30.75 9.85
CA ALA A 369 -18.13 -29.39 10.11
C ALA A 369 -16.93 -28.57 10.61
N ALA A 370 -16.03 -29.12 11.40
CA ALA A 370 -14.80 -28.48 11.82
C ALA A 370 -13.81 -28.27 10.64
N LEU A 371 -13.76 -29.18 9.67
CA LEU A 371 -13.00 -28.98 8.42
C LEU A 371 -13.62 -27.86 7.56
N THR A 372 -14.97 -27.80 7.50
CA THR A 372 -15.65 -26.66 6.85
C THR A 372 -15.31 -25.34 7.52
N LEU A 373 -15.17 -25.31 8.84
CA LEU A 373 -14.74 -24.13 9.59
C LEU A 373 -13.33 -23.64 9.15
N LEU A 374 -12.40 -24.57 8.94
CA LEU A 374 -11.08 -24.25 8.40
C LEU A 374 -11.19 -23.63 7.00
N TRP A 375 -12.03 -24.20 6.15
CA TRP A 375 -12.26 -23.67 4.80
C TRP A 375 -12.84 -22.25 4.84
N LEU A 376 -13.80 -21.96 5.72
CA LEU A 376 -14.37 -20.62 5.92
C LEU A 376 -13.36 -19.58 6.44
N ALA A 377 -12.31 -20.05 7.14
CA ALA A 377 -11.26 -19.14 7.63
C ALA A 377 -10.27 -18.71 6.54
N VAL A 378 -10.20 -19.40 5.40
CA VAL A 378 -9.26 -19.10 4.31
C VAL A 378 -9.46 -17.69 3.74
N PRO A 379 -10.67 -17.25 3.33
CA PRO A 379 -10.87 -15.91 2.82
C PRO A 379 -10.50 -14.81 3.83
N GLY A 380 -10.85 -15.01 5.10
CA GLY A 380 -10.56 -14.02 6.15
C GLY A 380 -9.09 -13.91 6.55
N SER A 381 -8.35 -15.00 6.50
CA SER A 381 -6.94 -15.02 6.94
C SER A 381 -5.97 -14.89 5.78
N LEU A 382 -6.05 -15.77 4.79
CA LEU A 382 -5.13 -15.80 3.65
C LEU A 382 -5.49 -14.75 2.60
N GLY A 383 -6.78 -14.45 2.42
CA GLY A 383 -7.23 -13.40 1.51
C GLY A 383 -6.73 -11.99 1.89
N LEU A 384 -6.37 -11.78 3.16
CA LEU A 384 -5.73 -10.54 3.61
C LEU A 384 -4.21 -10.64 3.54
N VAL A 385 -3.64 -11.75 4.02
CA VAL A 385 -2.17 -11.92 4.12
C VAL A 385 -1.50 -11.85 2.74
N LEU A 386 -2.05 -12.55 1.74
CA LEU A 386 -1.45 -12.62 0.41
C LEU A 386 -1.35 -11.24 -0.29
N PRO A 387 -2.44 -10.46 -0.42
CA PRO A 387 -2.35 -9.14 -1.04
C PRO A 387 -1.48 -8.16 -0.27
N LEU A 388 -1.49 -8.18 1.06
CA LEU A 388 -0.64 -7.31 1.87
C LEU A 388 0.84 -7.63 1.68
N GLU A 389 1.21 -8.89 1.66
CA GLU A 389 2.59 -9.30 1.40
C GLU A 389 3.02 -8.91 -0.01
N GLN A 390 2.18 -9.15 -1.01
CA GLN A 390 2.46 -8.80 -2.39
C GLN A 390 2.65 -7.30 -2.59
N SER A 391 1.83 -6.49 -1.91
CA SER A 391 1.86 -5.03 -2.05
C SER A 391 2.93 -4.34 -1.20
N GLN A 392 3.21 -4.83 -0.01
CA GLN A 392 4.08 -4.14 0.96
C GLN A 392 5.41 -4.84 1.20
N GLY A 393 5.54 -6.05 0.67
CA GLY A 393 6.74 -6.84 0.84
C GLY A 393 6.92 -7.39 2.27
N TYR A 394 8.10 -7.86 2.50
CA TYR A 394 8.43 -8.74 3.62
C TYR A 394 8.49 -8.06 4.99
N HIS A 395 8.82 -6.79 5.04
CA HIS A 395 8.95 -6.05 6.30
C HIS A 395 7.62 -5.91 7.05
N LEU A 396 6.49 -6.05 6.36
CA LEU A 396 5.16 -6.07 6.97
C LEU A 396 4.67 -7.47 7.38
N ILE A 397 5.47 -8.52 7.24
CA ILE A 397 5.05 -9.86 7.64
C ILE A 397 4.66 -9.91 9.13
N ILE A 398 5.30 -9.10 9.97
CA ILE A 398 4.96 -8.98 11.40
C ILE A 398 3.50 -8.54 11.57
N THR A 399 2.98 -7.68 10.69
CA THR A 399 1.59 -7.23 10.74
C THR A 399 0.60 -8.28 10.22
N THR A 400 1.05 -9.21 9.37
CA THR A 400 0.22 -10.30 8.82
C THR A 400 0.23 -11.56 9.68
N LEU A 401 1.28 -11.76 10.51
CA LEU A 401 1.40 -12.91 11.41
C LEU A 401 0.17 -13.11 12.33
N PRO A 402 -0.46 -12.08 12.93
CA PRO A 402 -1.65 -12.27 13.75
C PRO A 402 -2.81 -12.90 12.99
N PHE A 403 -3.04 -12.54 11.73
CA PHE A 403 -4.11 -13.11 10.90
C PHE A 403 -3.82 -14.57 10.53
N LEU A 404 -2.56 -14.87 10.22
CA LEU A 404 -2.11 -16.26 10.04
C LEU A 404 -2.24 -17.04 11.33
N GLY A 405 -1.90 -16.45 12.48
CA GLY A 405 -2.09 -17.04 13.80
C GLY A 405 -3.54 -17.41 14.09
N LEU A 406 -4.49 -16.56 13.73
CA LEU A 406 -5.92 -16.84 13.85
C LEU A 406 -6.31 -18.09 13.04
N PHE A 407 -5.81 -18.23 11.81
CA PHE A 407 -6.04 -19.44 11.01
C PHE A 407 -5.44 -20.68 11.67
N LEU A 408 -4.20 -20.59 12.13
CA LEU A 408 -3.48 -21.71 12.75
C LEU A 408 -4.12 -22.18 14.07
N VAL A 409 -4.74 -21.27 14.81
CA VAL A 409 -5.49 -21.61 16.04
C VAL A 409 -6.63 -22.59 15.76
N LEU A 410 -7.28 -22.49 14.59
CA LEU A 410 -8.32 -23.45 14.19
C LEU A 410 -7.77 -24.83 13.83
N LEU A 411 -6.47 -24.94 13.52
CA LEU A 411 -5.79 -26.23 13.34
C LEU A 411 -5.46 -26.93 14.67
N ALA A 412 -5.36 -26.19 15.76
CA ALA A 412 -4.97 -26.71 17.07
C ALA A 412 -5.84 -27.88 17.57
N PRO A 413 -7.19 -27.89 17.43
CA PRO A 413 -8.04 -29.00 17.78
C PRO A 413 -7.67 -30.31 17.06
N PHE A 414 -7.30 -30.23 15.79
CA PHE A 414 -6.91 -31.37 14.96
C PHE A 414 -5.50 -31.87 15.30
N ALA A 415 -4.57 -30.93 15.55
CA ALA A 415 -3.20 -31.26 15.91
C ALA A 415 -3.12 -32.11 17.17
N ALA A 416 -4.02 -31.91 18.13
CA ALA A 416 -4.07 -32.68 19.37
C ALA A 416 -4.52 -34.13 19.19
N GLU A 417 -5.17 -34.49 18.07
CA GLU A 417 -5.51 -35.86 17.72
C GLU A 417 -4.31 -36.65 17.16
N GLN A 418 -3.33 -35.94 16.60
CA GLN A 418 -2.17 -36.52 15.94
C GLN A 418 -1.06 -36.80 16.97
N ARG A 419 -1.13 -37.93 17.68
CA ARG A 419 -0.13 -38.29 18.71
C ARG A 419 1.11 -39.02 18.14
N THR A 420 1.23 -39.18 16.84
CA THR A 420 2.33 -39.95 16.25
C THR A 420 3.63 -39.18 16.27
N ARG A 421 4.69 -39.77 16.85
CA ARG A 421 6.07 -39.21 16.83
C ARG A 421 6.52 -38.86 15.41
N LEU A 422 6.05 -39.62 14.41
CA LEU A 422 6.36 -39.38 13.00
C LEU A 422 5.90 -37.98 12.53
N VAL A 423 4.67 -37.56 12.83
CA VAL A 423 4.14 -36.24 12.45
C VAL A 423 4.96 -35.13 13.10
N GLN A 424 5.31 -35.28 14.38
CA GLN A 424 6.16 -34.34 15.07
C GLN A 424 7.55 -34.20 14.43
N LEU A 425 8.18 -35.34 14.08
CA LEU A 425 9.48 -35.35 13.41
C LEU A 425 9.42 -34.69 12.03
N VAL A 426 8.36 -34.98 11.24
CA VAL A 426 8.18 -34.35 9.92
C VAL A 426 8.05 -32.83 10.03
N LEU A 427 7.30 -32.34 11.02
CA LEU A 427 7.13 -30.89 11.23
C LEU A 427 8.41 -30.21 11.70
N VAL A 428 9.14 -30.83 12.63
CA VAL A 428 10.45 -30.31 13.08
C VAL A 428 11.44 -30.29 11.93
N TYR A 429 11.51 -31.39 11.15
CA TYR A 429 12.35 -31.45 9.96
C TYR A 429 11.97 -30.39 8.92
N GLY A 430 10.68 -30.20 8.64
CA GLY A 430 10.17 -29.15 7.76
C GLY A 430 10.56 -27.76 8.23
N ALA A 431 10.52 -27.49 9.54
CA ALA A 431 10.96 -26.23 10.11
C ALA A 431 12.47 -25.99 9.93
N LEU A 432 13.28 -27.02 10.18
CA LEU A 432 14.75 -26.94 9.99
C LEU A 432 15.11 -26.74 8.53
N VAL A 433 14.46 -27.46 7.61
CA VAL A 433 14.64 -27.27 6.15
C VAL A 433 14.23 -25.86 5.74
N SER A 434 13.14 -25.33 6.28
CA SER A 434 12.67 -23.97 6.01
C SER A 434 13.74 -22.95 6.41
N ILE A 435 14.30 -23.06 7.61
CA ILE A 435 15.36 -22.17 8.09
C ILE A 435 16.61 -22.29 7.20
N ALA A 436 17.02 -23.51 6.85
CA ALA A 436 18.16 -23.73 5.97
C ALA A 436 17.96 -23.10 4.58
N LEU A 437 16.77 -23.22 4.00
CA LEU A 437 16.45 -22.59 2.72
C LEU A 437 16.52 -21.06 2.78
N VAL A 438 16.02 -20.42 3.85
CA VAL A 438 16.19 -18.96 4.01
C VAL A 438 17.66 -18.55 4.04
N LEU A 439 18.54 -19.37 4.65
CA LEU A 439 19.98 -19.08 4.72
C LEU A 439 20.68 -19.23 3.37
N VAL A 440 20.24 -20.18 2.53
CA VAL A 440 20.90 -20.53 1.26
C VAL A 440 20.35 -19.76 0.07
N LEU A 441 19.04 -19.53 0.02
CA LEU A 441 18.42 -18.89 -1.13
C LEU A 441 18.93 -17.46 -1.34
N PRO A 442 19.11 -17.03 -2.62
CA PRO A 442 19.55 -15.69 -2.94
C PRO A 442 18.50 -14.65 -2.51
N LEU A 443 18.96 -13.47 -2.10
CA LEU A 443 18.05 -12.39 -1.72
C LEU A 443 17.43 -11.69 -2.93
N HIS A 444 18.18 -11.59 -4.02
CA HIS A 444 17.78 -10.88 -5.24
C HIS A 444 18.02 -11.73 -6.47
N SER A 445 17.29 -11.44 -7.53
CA SER A 445 17.44 -12.03 -8.85
C SER A 445 17.19 -10.98 -9.93
N ALA A 446 17.49 -11.30 -11.19
CA ALA A 446 17.17 -10.41 -12.32
C ALA A 446 15.66 -10.07 -12.42
N MET A 447 14.78 -10.99 -11.98
CA MET A 447 13.31 -10.79 -12.01
C MET A 447 12.78 -10.11 -10.73
N ARG A 448 13.52 -10.15 -9.63
CA ARG A 448 13.24 -9.48 -8.35
C ARG A 448 14.52 -8.82 -7.85
N PRO A 449 14.92 -7.73 -8.52
CA PRO A 449 16.19 -7.08 -8.26
C PRO A 449 16.19 -6.27 -6.98
N GLN A 450 17.37 -5.99 -6.47
CA GLN A 450 17.58 -4.98 -5.46
C GLN A 450 17.40 -3.58 -6.08
N HIS A 451 16.73 -2.69 -5.38
CA HIS A 451 16.60 -1.29 -5.79
C HIS A 451 17.81 -0.49 -5.32
N VAL A 452 18.59 0.00 -6.25
CA VAL A 452 19.84 0.73 -5.96
C VAL A 452 19.94 1.94 -6.90
N ASN A 453 19.85 3.14 -6.35
CA ASN A 453 20.15 4.36 -7.06
C ASN A 453 21.51 4.91 -6.64
N PHE A 454 22.20 5.56 -7.55
CA PHE A 454 23.36 6.38 -7.27
C PHE A 454 22.99 7.85 -7.32
N ARG A 455 23.46 8.58 -6.34
CA ARG A 455 23.28 10.02 -6.26
C ARG A 455 24.65 10.69 -6.23
N LEU A 456 25.00 11.36 -7.31
CA LEU A 456 26.14 12.28 -7.32
C LEU A 456 25.69 13.60 -6.70
N VAL A 457 26.42 14.07 -5.72
CA VAL A 457 26.19 15.38 -5.12
C VAL A 457 27.45 16.22 -5.31
N VAL A 458 27.27 17.40 -5.88
CA VAL A 458 28.34 18.40 -6.02
C VAL A 458 27.98 19.57 -5.11
N ASP A 459 28.81 19.77 -4.11
CA ASP A 459 28.60 20.83 -3.13
C ASP A 459 28.97 22.22 -3.67
N PRO A 460 28.66 23.31 -2.95
CA PRO A 460 28.98 24.66 -3.36
C PRO A 460 30.47 24.93 -3.58
N ASP A 461 31.35 24.18 -2.92
CA ASP A 461 32.80 24.30 -3.05
C ASP A 461 33.37 23.46 -4.22
N GLY A 462 32.48 22.70 -4.91
CA GLY A 462 32.83 21.85 -6.04
C GLY A 462 33.31 20.45 -5.65
N ALA A 463 33.29 20.09 -4.38
CA ALA A 463 33.60 18.72 -3.96
C ALA A 463 32.45 17.78 -4.36
N ALA A 464 32.81 16.65 -4.93
CA ALA A 464 31.85 15.69 -5.44
C ALA A 464 31.85 14.40 -4.63
N THR A 465 30.67 13.93 -4.30
CA THR A 465 30.48 12.67 -3.58
C THR A 465 29.39 11.82 -4.25
N ILE A 466 29.59 10.51 -4.28
CA ILE A 466 28.59 9.56 -4.75
C ILE A 466 28.02 8.84 -3.53
N ALA A 467 26.69 8.87 -3.41
CA ALA A 467 25.96 8.13 -2.39
C ALA A 467 25.05 7.08 -3.05
N THR A 468 24.81 5.98 -2.35
CA THR A 468 23.79 5.01 -2.73
C THR A 468 22.61 5.09 -1.77
N THR A 469 21.41 5.04 -2.31
CA THR A 469 20.15 5.08 -1.53
C THR A 469 19.66 3.70 -1.08
N SER A 470 20.41 2.62 -1.40
CA SER A 470 20.03 1.29 -0.96
C SER A 470 20.14 1.16 0.56
N SER A 471 19.06 0.70 1.18
CA SER A 471 19.02 0.33 2.60
C SER A 471 19.63 -1.07 2.85
N ASP A 472 19.72 -1.89 1.80
CA ASP A 472 20.19 -3.26 1.90
C ASP A 472 21.72 -3.35 1.80
N ARG A 473 22.29 -4.44 2.33
CA ARG A 473 23.70 -4.74 2.07
C ARG A 473 23.91 -4.93 0.57
N LEU A 474 24.79 -4.14 0.03
CA LEU A 474 25.28 -4.37 -1.32
C LEU A 474 26.13 -5.65 -1.32
N GLY A 475 26.03 -6.46 -2.38
CA GLY A 475 26.80 -7.69 -2.52
C GLY A 475 28.34 -7.46 -2.49
N PRO A 476 29.15 -8.52 -2.50
CA PRO A 476 30.61 -8.39 -2.47
C PRO A 476 31.17 -7.58 -3.64
N ASP A 477 30.51 -7.59 -4.78
CA ASP A 477 30.88 -6.79 -5.96
C ASP A 477 30.77 -5.26 -5.74
N TRP A 478 30.15 -4.86 -4.65
CA TRP A 478 29.98 -3.47 -4.23
C TRP A 478 30.99 -3.03 -3.14
N SER A 479 32.06 -3.78 -2.97
CA SER A 479 33.09 -3.51 -1.95
C SER A 479 33.71 -2.10 -2.08
N TRP A 480 33.71 -1.54 -3.28
CA TRP A 480 34.12 -0.17 -3.59
C TRP A 480 33.20 0.91 -2.97
N ALA A 481 31.96 0.60 -2.62
CA ALA A 481 31.04 1.54 -1.99
C ALA A 481 31.37 1.82 -0.50
N GLY A 482 32.46 1.26 0.01
CA GLY A 482 32.94 1.47 1.38
C GLY A 482 32.12 0.79 2.46
N PRO A 483 32.51 0.91 3.72
CA PRO A 483 31.74 0.34 4.84
C PRO A 483 30.42 1.03 5.01
N ALA A 484 29.36 0.26 5.34
CA ALA A 484 28.07 0.83 5.70
C ALA A 484 28.20 1.70 6.95
N GLY A 485 27.68 2.92 6.92
CA GLY A 485 27.52 3.67 8.16
C GLY A 485 28.00 5.12 8.19
N ILE A 486 28.56 5.68 7.13
CA ILE A 486 28.77 7.14 7.10
C ILE A 486 27.43 7.77 6.75
N LYS A 487 26.79 8.40 7.74
CA LYS A 487 25.64 9.27 7.53
C LYS A 487 26.13 10.53 6.83
N THR A 488 25.87 10.63 5.54
CA THR A 488 25.98 11.91 4.88
C THR A 488 24.65 12.62 4.99
N GLN A 489 24.65 13.70 5.66
CA GLN A 489 23.50 14.58 5.77
C GLN A 489 23.79 15.80 4.94
N LEU A 490 23.08 15.95 3.84
CA LEU A 490 23.07 17.24 3.14
C LEU A 490 22.43 18.28 4.08
N PRO A 491 22.84 19.55 3.98
CA PRO A 491 22.40 20.58 4.94
C PRO A 491 20.89 20.80 4.96
N PHE A 492 20.19 20.34 3.93
CA PHE A 492 18.73 20.41 3.79
C PHE A 492 18.02 19.05 3.96
N GLU A 493 18.75 17.95 4.28
CA GLU A 493 18.14 16.62 4.45
C GLU A 493 18.14 16.17 5.91
N GLN A 494 17.15 15.37 6.28
CA GLN A 494 17.03 14.76 7.59
C GLN A 494 17.17 13.24 7.51
N GLY A 495 18.20 12.70 8.19
CA GLY A 495 18.10 11.40 8.81
C GLY A 495 18.22 10.12 7.97
N PHE A 496 18.67 10.10 6.71
CA PHE A 496 18.94 8.85 6.00
C PHE A 496 20.42 8.45 6.06
N ALA A 497 20.68 7.21 6.52
CA ALA A 497 22.01 6.62 6.41
C ALA A 497 22.26 6.26 4.93
N GLN A 498 23.22 6.91 4.30
CA GLN A 498 23.65 6.60 2.95
C GLN A 498 25.12 6.15 2.99
N ARG A 499 25.47 5.20 2.12
CA ARG A 499 26.86 4.89 1.84
C ARG A 499 27.39 5.93 0.89
N GLN A 500 28.48 6.58 1.28
CA GLN A 500 29.11 7.61 0.50
C GLN A 500 30.56 7.28 0.20
N VAL A 501 30.97 7.63 -1.00
CA VAL A 501 32.37 7.55 -1.46
C VAL A 501 32.70 8.86 -2.16
N SER A 502 33.94 9.36 -2.00
CA SER A 502 34.39 10.50 -2.79
C SER A 502 34.32 10.15 -4.27
N ALA A 503 33.71 11.01 -5.06
CA ALA A 503 33.66 10.84 -6.49
C ALA A 503 35.06 11.09 -7.09
N PRO A 504 35.44 10.42 -8.19
CA PRO A 504 36.60 10.82 -8.96
C PRO A 504 36.42 12.26 -9.46
N PRO A 505 37.49 12.96 -9.86
CA PRO A 505 37.39 14.29 -10.40
C PRO A 505 36.36 14.34 -11.56
N ILE A 506 35.37 15.21 -11.45
CA ILE A 506 34.35 15.44 -12.47
C ILE A 506 34.51 16.87 -13.01
N PRO A 507 34.03 17.15 -14.23
CA PRO A 507 33.95 18.53 -14.72
C PRO A 507 33.21 19.42 -13.74
N LEU A 508 33.63 20.67 -13.63
CA LEU A 508 33.02 21.64 -12.72
C LEU A 508 31.56 21.84 -13.08
N TYR A 509 30.67 21.51 -12.17
CA TYR A 509 29.25 21.85 -12.28
C TYR A 509 29.04 23.26 -11.74
N ALA A 510 28.51 24.15 -12.57
CA ALA A 510 28.11 25.47 -12.13
C ALA A 510 26.92 25.34 -11.14
N GLN A 511 26.99 26.02 -10.02
CA GLN A 511 26.00 25.94 -8.97
C GLN A 511 24.74 26.76 -9.34
N PRO A 512 23.53 26.30 -8.93
CA PRO A 512 22.35 27.11 -9.06
C PRO A 512 22.43 28.34 -8.15
N ALA A 513 21.72 29.42 -8.50
CA ALA A 513 21.69 30.63 -7.70
C ALA A 513 20.28 31.22 -7.64
N VAL A 514 20.02 31.99 -6.60
CA VAL A 514 18.76 32.73 -6.45
C VAL A 514 19.08 34.19 -6.30
N THR A 515 18.50 35.01 -7.16
CA THR A 515 18.47 36.47 -7.00
C THR A 515 17.06 36.91 -6.68
N ALA A 516 16.91 37.95 -5.83
CA ALA A 516 15.62 38.40 -5.37
C ALA A 516 15.51 39.91 -5.35
N THR A 517 14.31 40.42 -5.65
CA THR A 517 13.91 41.79 -5.39
C THR A 517 12.71 41.79 -4.47
N LYS A 518 12.81 42.45 -3.32
CA LYS A 518 11.74 42.54 -2.32
C LYS A 518 10.87 43.76 -2.55
N THR A 519 9.57 43.56 -2.45
CA THR A 519 8.55 44.60 -2.35
C THR A 519 7.61 44.28 -1.20
N THR A 520 7.09 45.34 -0.53
CA THR A 520 6.11 45.13 0.54
C THR A 520 4.78 45.76 0.10
N LEU A 521 3.72 44.96 0.11
CA LEU A 521 2.38 45.41 -0.25
C LEU A 521 1.38 44.95 0.83
N ALA A 522 0.65 45.90 1.42
CA ALA A 522 -0.38 45.61 2.44
C ALA A 522 0.12 44.72 3.60
N GLY A 523 1.35 44.91 4.06
CA GLY A 523 1.95 44.14 5.15
C GLY A 523 2.47 42.75 4.75
N GLN A 524 2.38 42.37 3.49
CA GLN A 524 2.93 41.14 2.94
C GLN A 524 4.26 41.44 2.23
N ALA A 525 5.30 40.66 2.53
CA ALA A 525 6.54 40.71 1.79
C ALA A 525 6.42 39.82 0.54
N ILE A 526 6.77 40.36 -0.61
CA ILE A 526 6.77 39.74 -1.92
C ILE A 526 8.19 39.76 -2.45
N TYR A 527 8.78 38.60 -2.63
CA TYR A 527 10.10 38.44 -3.24
C TYR A 527 9.92 37.97 -4.68
N ALA A 528 10.27 38.85 -5.65
CA ALA A 528 10.40 38.44 -7.04
C ALA A 528 11.74 37.71 -7.20
N LEU A 529 11.71 36.42 -7.43
CA LEU A 529 12.88 35.57 -7.53
C LEU A 529 13.22 35.28 -8.99
N SER A 530 14.52 35.27 -9.30
CA SER A 530 15.06 34.63 -10.48
C SER A 530 15.99 33.51 -10.03
N VAL A 531 15.56 32.26 -10.30
CA VAL A 531 16.34 31.07 -10.03
C VAL A 531 17.19 30.78 -11.25
N ILE A 532 18.51 30.92 -11.13
CA ILE A 532 19.48 30.75 -12.21
C ILE A 532 19.92 29.27 -12.20
N LEU A 533 19.85 28.61 -13.37
CA LEU A 533 20.05 27.17 -13.55
C LEU A 533 21.08 26.91 -14.67
N PRO A 534 22.36 27.15 -14.41
CA PRO A 534 23.41 27.18 -15.46
C PRO A 534 23.68 25.80 -16.09
N THR A 535 23.32 24.70 -15.40
CA THR A 535 23.58 23.33 -15.85
C THR A 535 22.43 22.72 -16.66
N ASN A 536 21.38 23.48 -16.94
CA ASN A 536 20.19 22.97 -17.65
C ASN A 536 19.57 21.73 -17.00
N PRO A 537 19.20 21.79 -15.72
CA PRO A 537 18.69 20.63 -14.98
C PRO A 537 17.29 20.22 -15.47
N ASP A 538 16.91 18.98 -15.13
CA ASP A 538 15.57 18.44 -15.40
C ASP A 538 14.54 19.02 -14.41
N TRP A 539 14.97 19.35 -13.19
CA TRP A 539 14.14 19.95 -12.14
C TRP A 539 14.97 20.80 -11.18
N PHE A 540 14.30 21.65 -10.42
CA PHE A 540 14.90 22.29 -9.24
C PHE A 540 13.93 22.31 -8.07
N SER A 541 14.47 22.47 -6.87
CA SER A 541 13.71 22.69 -5.64
C SER A 541 14.22 23.88 -4.85
N LEU A 542 13.31 24.67 -4.31
CA LEU A 542 13.59 25.59 -3.22
C LEU A 542 13.21 24.89 -1.91
N VAL A 543 14.20 24.65 -1.07
CA VAL A 543 14.01 24.01 0.24
C VAL A 543 14.19 25.06 1.31
N VAL A 544 13.11 25.45 1.99
CA VAL A 544 13.14 26.42 3.08
C VAL A 544 13.37 25.67 4.38
N THR A 545 14.43 26.04 5.09
CA THR A 545 14.90 25.31 6.28
C THR A 545 14.08 25.63 7.54
N GLU A 546 13.35 26.73 7.54
CA GLU A 546 12.47 27.09 8.65
C GLU A 546 11.02 26.67 8.41
N ALA A 547 10.38 26.09 9.41
CA ALA A 547 8.98 25.71 9.34
C ALA A 547 8.08 26.95 9.38
N ARG A 548 7.45 27.28 8.26
CA ARG A 548 6.54 28.43 8.12
C ARG A 548 5.30 28.02 7.34
N ASP A 549 4.14 28.25 7.90
CA ASP A 549 2.87 27.89 7.26
C ASP A 549 2.29 29.03 6.38
N ASP A 550 2.86 30.23 6.45
CA ASP A 550 2.41 31.41 5.74
C ASP A 550 3.04 31.60 4.35
N LEU A 551 3.97 30.72 3.95
CA LEU A 551 4.66 30.83 2.67
C LEU A 551 3.75 30.42 1.51
N GLN A 552 3.68 31.31 0.51
CA GLN A 552 3.03 31.06 -0.78
C GLN A 552 4.01 31.33 -1.92
N PHE A 553 3.79 30.67 -3.05
CA PHE A 553 4.48 31.00 -4.29
C PHE A 553 3.49 31.40 -5.40
N GLU A 554 3.97 32.19 -6.37
CA GLU A 554 3.23 32.54 -7.56
C GLU A 554 4.11 32.27 -8.79
N LEU A 555 3.64 31.42 -9.67
CA LEU A 555 4.28 31.06 -10.93
C LEU A 555 3.25 31.15 -12.06
N GLY A 556 3.58 31.88 -13.14
CA GLY A 556 2.66 32.04 -14.27
C GLY A 556 1.30 32.65 -13.90
N GLY A 557 1.26 33.51 -12.86
CA GLY A 557 0.03 34.14 -12.36
C GLY A 557 -0.80 33.26 -11.41
N VAL A 558 -0.39 32.01 -11.20
CA VAL A 558 -1.07 31.09 -10.29
C VAL A 558 -0.39 31.10 -8.93
N ARG A 559 -1.15 31.40 -7.87
CA ARG A 559 -0.68 31.44 -6.49
C ARG A 559 -1.07 30.17 -5.74
N ARG A 560 -0.11 29.58 -5.00
CA ARG A 560 -0.29 28.36 -4.20
C ARG A 560 0.53 28.42 -2.90
N PRO A 561 0.12 27.73 -1.82
CA PRO A 561 0.95 27.58 -0.63
C PRO A 561 2.19 26.73 -0.94
N VAL A 562 3.32 27.04 -0.29
CA VAL A 562 4.49 26.16 -0.30
C VAL A 562 4.20 24.96 0.60
N MET A 563 4.22 23.77 0.03
CA MET A 563 3.83 22.55 0.73
C MET A 563 4.90 22.10 1.73
N THR A 564 4.44 21.55 2.86
CA THR A 564 5.32 20.83 3.78
C THR A 564 5.53 19.42 3.24
N ASN A 565 6.79 19.06 3.02
CA ASN A 565 7.10 17.69 2.58
C ASN A 565 6.76 16.69 3.68
N ARG A 566 5.98 15.68 3.36
CA ARG A 566 5.48 14.68 4.31
C ARG A 566 6.38 13.47 4.43
N TRP A 567 7.27 13.23 3.47
CA TRP A 567 8.00 11.99 3.32
C TRP A 567 9.49 12.20 3.00
N GLY A 568 10.28 11.14 3.16
CA GLY A 568 11.68 11.11 2.75
C GLY A 568 12.60 12.00 3.59
N SER A 569 13.74 12.34 3.00
CA SER A 569 14.82 13.10 3.65
C SER A 569 14.47 14.58 3.88
N LEU A 570 13.45 15.09 3.22
CA LEU A 570 12.96 16.47 3.34
C LEU A 570 11.72 16.61 4.23
N LYS A 571 11.36 15.55 4.97
CA LYS A 571 10.16 15.53 5.81
C LYS A 571 10.14 16.69 6.80
N GLY A 572 9.01 17.39 6.85
CA GLY A 572 8.79 18.53 7.75
C GLY A 572 9.29 19.87 7.22
N GLN A 573 10.00 19.90 6.09
CA GLN A 573 10.48 21.14 5.47
C GLN A 573 9.47 21.68 4.44
N LYS A 574 9.52 22.97 4.17
CA LYS A 574 8.77 23.60 3.10
C LYS A 574 9.55 23.46 1.79
N VAL A 575 8.96 22.79 0.83
CA VAL A 575 9.60 22.48 -0.45
C VAL A 575 8.72 22.95 -1.60
N LEU A 576 9.29 23.73 -2.50
CA LEU A 576 8.73 24.02 -3.81
C LEU A 576 9.60 23.32 -4.86
N GLN A 577 9.10 22.26 -5.48
CA GLN A 577 9.77 21.58 -6.58
C GLN A 577 9.09 21.91 -7.90
N ILE A 578 9.88 22.19 -8.93
CA ILE A 578 9.42 22.46 -10.30
C ILE A 578 10.19 21.52 -11.24
N ASN A 579 9.43 20.74 -12.00
CA ASN A 579 9.95 19.73 -12.94
C ASN A 579 9.74 20.21 -14.38
N GLY A 580 10.35 19.51 -15.36
CA GLY A 580 10.17 19.79 -16.79
C GLY A 580 10.76 21.13 -17.24
N ILE A 581 11.81 21.59 -16.58
CA ILE A 581 12.43 22.90 -16.82
C ILE A 581 13.60 22.84 -17.80
N LYS A 582 13.87 21.69 -18.39
CA LYS A 582 14.97 21.51 -19.33
C LYS A 582 14.93 22.54 -20.46
N GLY A 583 16.05 23.17 -20.73
CA GLY A 583 16.14 24.27 -21.71
C GLY A 583 15.86 25.66 -21.15
N GLN A 584 15.54 25.78 -19.86
CA GLN A 584 15.31 27.09 -19.22
C GLN A 584 16.51 27.45 -18.33
N PRO A 585 17.32 28.45 -18.71
CA PRO A 585 18.51 28.84 -17.95
C PRO A 585 18.16 29.58 -16.65
N ALA A 586 16.94 30.12 -16.56
CA ALA A 586 16.42 30.76 -15.37
C ALA A 586 14.90 30.69 -15.30
N ILE A 587 14.38 30.60 -14.09
CA ILE A 587 12.94 30.56 -13.80
C ILE A 587 12.58 31.75 -12.92
N ALA A 588 11.62 32.55 -13.37
CA ALA A 588 11.07 33.68 -12.60
C ALA A 588 9.83 33.22 -11.83
N LEU A 589 9.81 33.46 -10.53
CA LEU A 589 8.66 33.20 -9.66
C LEU A 589 8.58 34.22 -8.53
N LYS A 590 7.46 34.31 -7.84
CA LYS A 590 7.34 35.12 -6.63
C LYS A 590 7.17 34.21 -5.41
N LEU A 591 7.84 34.56 -4.31
CA LEU A 591 7.61 33.99 -3.00
C LEU A 591 6.97 35.08 -2.12
N LEU A 592 5.90 34.69 -1.42
CA LEU A 592 5.10 35.62 -0.62
C LEU A 592 5.04 35.12 0.81
N GLN A 593 5.16 36.04 1.77
CA GLN A 593 4.98 35.74 3.20
C GLN A 593 4.20 36.83 3.92
N SER A 594 3.49 36.44 4.97
CA SER A 594 2.90 37.37 5.91
C SER A 594 3.97 37.81 6.92
N GLY A 595 4.36 39.09 6.88
CA GLY A 595 5.45 39.58 7.73
C GLY A 595 6.75 39.83 6.96
N ASN A 596 7.83 40.08 7.70
CA ASN A 596 9.09 40.57 7.14
C ASN A 596 10.33 39.83 7.70
N GLN A 597 10.15 38.59 8.14
CA GLN A 597 11.27 37.78 8.65
C GLN A 597 12.12 37.25 7.49
N PRO A 598 13.44 37.17 7.62
CA PRO A 598 14.29 36.56 6.59
C PRO A 598 13.87 35.14 6.26
N ILE A 599 14.02 34.73 5.01
CA ILE A 599 13.78 33.35 4.56
C ILE A 599 15.11 32.76 4.13
N ALA A 600 15.57 31.75 4.85
CA ALA A 600 16.79 31.03 4.52
C ALA A 600 16.48 29.62 3.99
N GLY A 601 17.30 29.16 3.05
CA GLY A 601 17.11 27.86 2.45
C GLY A 601 18.17 27.46 1.44
N TYR A 602 17.85 26.46 0.64
CA TYR A 602 18.71 25.95 -0.42
C TYR A 602 17.97 25.89 -1.74
N VAL A 603 18.62 26.28 -2.81
CA VAL A 603 18.23 25.92 -4.17
C VAL A 603 18.97 24.66 -4.56
N VAL A 604 18.24 23.65 -4.96
CA VAL A 604 18.76 22.34 -5.37
C VAL A 604 18.37 22.14 -6.83
N ALA A 605 19.35 21.88 -7.68
CA ALA A 605 19.12 21.55 -9.09
C ALA A 605 19.47 20.08 -9.34
N GLY A 606 18.60 19.37 -10.05
CA GLY A 606 18.73 17.93 -10.27
C GLY A 606 18.71 17.54 -11.74
N HIS A 607 19.58 16.61 -12.10
CA HIS A 607 19.64 15.96 -13.39
C HIS A 607 19.34 14.47 -13.23
N TYR A 608 18.53 13.89 -14.12
CA TYR A 608 18.39 12.45 -14.19
C TYR A 608 19.65 11.82 -14.80
N GLY A 609 20.14 10.75 -14.16
CA GLY A 609 21.37 10.07 -14.55
C GLY A 609 22.64 10.61 -13.88
N LEU A 610 23.72 9.89 -14.09
CA LEU A 610 25.09 10.29 -13.75
C LEU A 610 25.79 10.86 -15.00
N PRO A 611 26.82 11.69 -14.83
CA PRO A 611 27.69 12.07 -15.94
C PRO A 611 28.27 10.85 -16.66
N GLU A 612 28.54 10.97 -17.95
CA GLU A 612 29.10 9.87 -18.76
C GLU A 612 30.41 9.30 -18.19
N THR A 613 31.23 10.17 -17.60
CA THR A 613 32.45 9.79 -16.90
C THR A 613 32.26 8.83 -15.73
N LEU A 614 31.04 8.73 -15.21
CA LEU A 614 30.63 7.86 -14.11
C LEU A 614 29.70 6.73 -14.54
N SER A 615 29.53 6.49 -15.84
CA SER A 615 28.67 5.44 -16.39
C SER A 615 29.04 4.03 -15.88
N GLY A 616 30.29 3.77 -15.58
CA GLY A 616 30.77 2.53 -14.97
C GLY A 616 30.11 2.20 -13.63
N TRP A 617 29.66 3.21 -12.87
CA TRP A 617 28.93 3.03 -11.62
C TRP A 617 27.54 2.42 -11.88
N SER A 618 26.82 2.95 -12.85
CA SER A 618 25.52 2.42 -13.24
C SER A 618 25.60 1.01 -13.81
N GLN A 619 26.66 0.72 -14.60
CA GLN A 619 26.92 -0.61 -15.17
C GLN A 619 27.33 -1.64 -14.12
N GLY A 620 28.02 -1.22 -13.05
CA GLY A 620 28.44 -2.08 -11.95
C GLY A 620 27.34 -2.72 -11.12
N ARG A 621 26.06 -2.34 -11.33
CA ARG A 621 24.90 -2.96 -10.64
C ARG A 621 24.74 -4.45 -10.93
N GLY A 622 25.20 -4.91 -12.10
CA GLY A 622 24.93 -6.27 -12.56
C GLY A 622 23.44 -6.50 -12.87
N GLU A 623 23.04 -7.77 -12.96
CA GLU A 623 21.66 -8.14 -13.33
C GLU A 623 20.70 -8.16 -12.13
N THR A 624 21.22 -8.27 -10.91
CA THR A 624 20.41 -8.43 -9.69
C THR A 624 20.06 -7.12 -9.00
N ALA A 625 20.43 -5.98 -9.60
CA ALA A 625 20.07 -4.65 -9.10
C ALA A 625 19.61 -3.73 -10.22
N VAL A 626 18.65 -2.87 -9.92
CA VAL A 626 18.07 -1.89 -10.85
C VAL A 626 17.87 -0.54 -10.18
N PRO A 627 17.94 0.55 -10.94
CA PRO A 627 17.48 1.84 -10.45
C PRO A 627 15.94 1.82 -10.30
N ASN A 628 15.44 2.63 -9.37
CA ASN A 628 14.01 2.81 -9.17
C ASN A 628 13.62 4.29 -9.05
N ARG A 629 12.35 4.61 -9.27
CA ARG A 629 11.78 5.97 -9.19
C ARG A 629 12.54 6.97 -10.07
N THR A 630 13.22 7.94 -9.46
CA THR A 630 14.04 8.93 -10.18
C THR A 630 15.29 8.34 -10.81
N GLY A 631 15.66 7.11 -10.43
CA GLY A 631 16.88 6.46 -10.89
C GLY A 631 18.14 7.10 -10.32
N ASP A 632 19.24 6.91 -11.04
CA ASP A 632 20.46 7.65 -10.76
C ASP A 632 20.24 9.13 -11.05
N HIS A 633 20.84 9.98 -10.25
CA HIS A 633 20.71 11.41 -10.44
C HIS A 633 21.91 12.20 -9.92
N THR A 634 22.09 13.39 -10.48
CA THR A 634 23.12 14.35 -10.10
C THR A 634 22.46 15.56 -9.47
N LEU A 635 22.94 15.96 -8.30
CA LEU A 635 22.48 17.15 -7.58
C LEU A 635 23.57 18.19 -7.47
N THR A 636 23.21 19.43 -7.71
CA THR A 636 23.96 20.63 -7.32
C THR A 636 23.10 21.49 -6.41
N TYR A 637 23.68 22.19 -5.46
CA TYR A 637 22.90 23.02 -4.55
C TYR A 637 23.68 24.24 -4.08
N ALA A 638 22.97 25.30 -3.77
CA ALA A 638 23.54 26.49 -3.15
C ALA A 638 22.60 27.06 -2.06
N PRO A 639 23.13 27.65 -1.00
CA PRO A 639 22.32 28.35 -0.02
C PRO A 639 21.77 29.63 -0.60
N PHE A 640 20.61 30.09 -0.10
CA PHE A 640 20.07 31.44 -0.34
C PHE A 640 19.49 32.01 0.94
N THR A 641 19.51 33.35 1.02
CA THR A 641 18.82 34.12 2.07
C THR A 641 18.09 35.30 1.41
N LEU A 642 16.81 35.48 1.78
CA LEU A 642 15.95 36.59 1.37
C LEU A 642 15.73 37.45 2.60
N GLU A 643 16.24 38.69 2.58
CA GLU A 643 16.16 39.65 3.69
C GLU A 643 14.92 40.56 3.60
#